data_4fb2019e5ae05f4fd7c270b1d9780020
#
_entry.id   4fb2019e5ae05f4fd7c270b1d9780020
#
_cell.length_a   1.000
_cell.length_b   1.000
_cell.length_c   1.000
_cell.angle_alpha   90.00
_cell.angle_beta   90.00
_cell.angle_gamma   90.00
#
_symmetry.space_group_name_H-M   'P 1'
#
loop_
_entity.id
_entity.type
_entity.pdbx_description
1 polymer ?
#
loop_
_entity_poly.entity_id
_entity_poly.type
_entity_poly.pdbx_seq_one_letter_code
_entity_poly.pdbx_strand_id
1 'polypeptide(L)'
;MRATLTTVAIVIAGGITIGGVRQPGAPAGAAISGELRQWHKVTLTFTGPQASETDTSPNPFTDYRMTVVFTHESGSPRYEVPGYFAGDGDAANTSATSGNKWRAHVSPDKVGRWNWRASFVSGPNVALLPTATGQATPPVDGATGSFDVAASDKKAPDFRARGRLQYVGKHYLRFAGSGEYFQKAGADAPETLLAFEDFDNTKTLKTALHKYEPHVQDWKNGDPSWKSGKGKGLIGAVNYLSSKGVNAMSFLPYNAGGDGDNVWPFVDHDDKLHYDVSKLDQWQIVFDHAQARGLYLHFKLAETENDDGTFGAPGGRGGRGGAAPAGAPAAGRGGAPAPDAAGTTPAPAPAAAPPGEGRGGEGRGGRGGLMASVPCAVPAALDCGDTGRERRLYLRELIARFGYELALNWNLGEENTQTTVQQRAMIQYIHDVDPYHHHVVLHTFPNLQEEIYQPLLGQTYLTGVSLQNAWNQTHQQTARWVRGSAAAGVPWVVANDEQGSAATGVPPDPGYPGFTGKDNQGNPVQSMHDIRKLTLWGNLMAGGGGVEYYFGYVLPDNDLTLENFRSRDKSWDYARIALAFFRSEKIPFWEMSGADLLVGNPINDNSVFAFAKAGEIYLVYLPNGGTADLDLTGVTGQFNVSWFDPRNGGALKRGSVATVAGGRRVGLGAAPATPEEDWLVVVRR
;
A
#
# COMPACT_ATOMS: atom_id res chain seq x y z
N MET A 1 -72.41 25.20 4.00
CA MET A 1 -71.36 25.94 3.32
C MET A 1 -70.15 26.01 4.24
N ARG A 2 -69.16 25.15 4.07
CA ARG A 2 -67.89 25.24 4.76
C ARG A 2 -66.85 25.27 3.66
N ALA A 3 -66.12 26.37 3.57
CA ALA A 3 -65.02 26.55 2.63
C ALA A 3 -63.75 25.90 3.17
N THR A 4 -63.18 25.02 2.37
CA THR A 4 -61.89 24.37 2.68
C THR A 4 -60.79 25.20 2.03
N LEU A 5 -59.94 25.83 2.81
CA LEU A 5 -58.72 26.47 2.33
C LEU A 5 -57.65 25.39 2.13
N THR A 6 -57.20 25.25 0.89
CA THR A 6 -56.06 24.42 0.53
C THR A 6 -54.79 25.27 0.58
N THR A 7 -53.92 25.00 1.55
CA THR A 7 -52.62 25.68 1.66
C THR A 7 -51.63 24.95 0.77
N VAL A 8 -51.16 25.60 -0.28
CA VAL A 8 -50.07 25.14 -1.13
C VAL A 8 -48.75 25.50 -0.45
N ALA A 9 -48.02 24.50 0.01
CA ALA A 9 -46.66 24.67 0.51
C ALA A 9 -45.67 24.64 -0.68
N ILE A 10 -45.08 25.78 -0.99
CA ILE A 10 -43.98 25.90 -1.93
C ILE A 10 -42.71 25.51 -1.19
N VAL A 11 -42.16 24.33 -1.51
CA VAL A 11 -40.82 23.92 -1.07
C VAL A 11 -39.81 24.62 -1.97
N ILE A 12 -39.19 25.66 -1.46
CA ILE A 12 -38.01 26.27 -2.07
C ILE A 12 -36.80 25.35 -1.71
N ALA A 13 -36.32 24.60 -2.67
CA ALA A 13 -35.06 23.91 -2.57
C ALA A 13 -33.92 24.96 -2.60
N GLY A 14 -33.54 25.42 -1.43
CA GLY A 14 -32.35 26.26 -1.26
C GLY A 14 -31.11 25.41 -1.41
N GLY A 15 -30.42 25.52 -2.53
CA GLY A 15 -29.07 25.02 -2.67
C GLY A 15 -28.17 25.72 -1.66
N ILE A 16 -27.67 24.98 -0.69
CA ILE A 16 -26.64 25.47 0.25
C ILE A 16 -25.31 25.48 -0.53
N THR A 17 -25.03 26.61 -1.17
CA THR A 17 -23.66 26.97 -1.50
C THR A 17 -22.92 27.16 -0.17
N ILE A 18 -22.02 26.26 0.17
CA ILE A 18 -21.10 26.45 1.29
C ILE A 18 -20.19 27.62 0.91
N GLY A 19 -20.64 28.82 1.21
CA GLY A 19 -19.84 30.02 1.12
C GLY A 19 -18.67 29.89 2.08
N GLY A 20 -17.44 29.79 1.56
CA GLY A 20 -16.26 29.83 2.38
C GLY A 20 -16.30 31.07 3.28
N VAL A 21 -16.22 30.85 4.58
CA VAL A 21 -16.12 31.93 5.58
C VAL A 21 -14.79 32.66 5.30
N ARG A 22 -14.86 33.82 4.68
CA ARG A 22 -13.71 34.71 4.52
C ARG A 22 -13.33 35.23 5.91
N GLN A 23 -12.24 34.72 6.47
CA GLN A 23 -11.61 35.31 7.64
C GLN A 23 -11.11 36.73 7.30
N PRO A 24 -11.33 37.72 8.17
CA PRO A 24 -10.74 39.03 8.00
C PRO A 24 -9.23 38.94 8.19
N GLY A 25 -8.46 39.17 7.13
CA GLY A 25 -7.00 39.23 7.21
C GLY A 25 -6.23 38.37 6.22
N ALA A 26 -6.90 37.70 5.26
CA ALA A 26 -6.17 37.00 4.20
C ALA A 26 -5.49 38.01 3.28
N PRO A 27 -4.14 38.01 3.17
CA PRO A 27 -3.45 38.85 2.22
C PRO A 27 -3.84 38.43 0.79
N ALA A 28 -3.79 39.40 -0.14
CA ALA A 28 -4.06 39.19 -1.55
C ALA A 28 -3.13 38.08 -2.09
N GLY A 29 -3.65 36.85 -2.32
CA GLY A 29 -2.83 35.81 -2.92
C GLY A 29 -3.33 34.37 -2.83
N ALA A 30 -3.95 33.94 -1.73
CA ALA A 30 -4.40 32.53 -1.59
C ALA A 30 -5.83 32.44 -1.07
N ALA A 31 -6.63 31.56 -1.69
CA ALA A 31 -7.89 31.10 -1.12
C ALA A 31 -7.61 29.87 -0.23
N ILE A 32 -8.14 29.88 1.00
CA ILE A 32 -8.04 28.76 1.94
C ILE A 32 -9.37 28.02 1.95
N SER A 33 -9.30 26.69 1.80
CA SER A 33 -10.48 25.82 1.85
C SER A 33 -10.19 24.55 2.65
N GLY A 34 -11.25 23.81 3.02
CA GLY A 34 -11.20 22.67 3.93
C GLY A 34 -11.85 22.96 5.27
N GLU A 35 -11.94 21.95 6.14
CA GLU A 35 -12.66 22.08 7.42
C GLU A 35 -11.86 22.83 8.52
N LEU A 36 -10.60 23.19 8.27
CA LEU A 36 -9.69 23.85 9.23
C LEU A 36 -9.66 23.15 10.60
N ARG A 37 -9.55 21.85 10.57
CA ARG A 37 -9.46 20.98 11.76
C ARG A 37 -8.21 20.13 11.74
N GLN A 38 -7.79 19.71 12.90
CA GLN A 38 -6.68 18.78 13.07
C GLN A 38 -6.90 17.52 12.26
N TRP A 39 -5.88 17.07 11.52
CA TRP A 39 -5.90 15.91 10.62
C TRP A 39 -6.81 16.04 9.38
N HIS A 40 -7.42 17.18 9.15
CA HIS A 40 -8.21 17.42 7.94
C HIS A 40 -7.36 18.07 6.85
N LYS A 41 -7.70 17.78 5.60
CA LYS A 41 -7.09 18.45 4.45
C LYS A 41 -7.42 19.95 4.49
N VAL A 42 -6.39 20.78 4.52
CA VAL A 42 -6.47 22.23 4.27
C VAL A 42 -5.76 22.50 2.94
N THR A 43 -6.45 23.18 2.05
CA THR A 43 -5.96 23.51 0.71
C THR A 43 -5.73 25.01 0.60
N LEU A 44 -4.52 25.40 0.18
CA LEU A 44 -4.22 26.73 -0.31
C LEU A 44 -4.30 26.73 -1.84
N THR A 45 -5.14 27.59 -2.40
CA THR A 45 -5.27 27.80 -3.85
C THR A 45 -4.80 29.20 -4.21
N PHE A 46 -3.77 29.29 -5.03
CA PHE A 46 -3.18 30.53 -5.52
C PHE A 46 -3.61 30.78 -6.96
N THR A 47 -3.69 32.07 -7.33
CA THR A 47 -3.78 32.48 -8.72
C THR A 47 -2.38 32.83 -9.19
N GLY A 48 -1.81 31.97 -10.03
CA GLY A 48 -0.47 32.09 -10.57
C GLY A 48 -0.47 32.27 -12.09
N PRO A 49 0.62 31.89 -12.77
CA PRO A 49 0.70 31.90 -14.23
C PRO A 49 -0.42 31.07 -14.86
N GLN A 50 -0.92 31.58 -16.00
CA GLN A 50 -1.78 30.81 -16.90
C GLN A 50 -0.93 29.73 -17.58
N ALA A 51 -1.40 28.50 -17.59
CA ALA A 51 -0.74 27.37 -18.23
C ALA A 51 -1.75 26.34 -18.75
N SER A 52 -1.30 25.48 -19.64
CA SER A 52 -2.00 24.26 -20.07
C SER A 52 -1.18 23.04 -19.70
N GLU A 53 -1.84 21.93 -19.40
CA GLU A 53 -1.19 20.65 -19.10
C GLU A 53 -0.33 20.11 -20.28
N THR A 54 -0.49 20.68 -21.48
CA THR A 54 0.28 20.33 -22.68
C THR A 54 1.33 21.37 -23.05
N ASP A 55 1.51 22.43 -22.25
CA ASP A 55 2.52 23.45 -22.53
C ASP A 55 3.93 22.90 -22.35
N THR A 56 4.79 23.10 -23.35
CA THR A 56 6.16 22.59 -23.37
C THR A 56 7.22 23.64 -22.96
N SER A 57 6.88 24.93 -23.05
CA SER A 57 7.79 26.03 -22.71
C SER A 57 7.03 27.33 -22.39
N PRO A 58 6.83 27.65 -21.10
CA PRO A 58 7.22 26.85 -19.94
C PRO A 58 6.27 25.68 -19.70
N ASN A 59 6.82 24.52 -19.37
CA ASN A 59 6.05 23.36 -18.95
C ASN A 59 5.60 23.55 -17.48
N PRO A 60 4.29 23.48 -17.17
CA PRO A 60 3.79 23.75 -15.83
C PRO A 60 4.31 22.79 -14.75
N PHE A 61 4.74 21.60 -15.12
CA PHE A 61 5.20 20.58 -14.19
C PHE A 61 6.72 20.61 -13.97
N THR A 62 7.51 20.93 -14.98
CA THR A 62 8.98 20.95 -14.87
C THR A 62 9.54 22.34 -14.62
N ASP A 63 8.93 23.40 -15.20
CA ASP A 63 9.54 24.74 -15.25
C ASP A 63 8.98 25.71 -14.21
N TYR A 64 8.11 25.23 -13.36
CA TYR A 64 7.62 25.93 -12.17
C TYR A 64 7.84 25.09 -10.91
N ARG A 65 8.28 25.72 -9.85
CA ARG A 65 8.40 25.07 -8.53
C ARG A 65 7.71 25.91 -7.48
N MET A 66 6.57 25.43 -7.03
CA MET A 66 5.88 25.96 -5.85
C MET A 66 6.19 25.11 -4.62
N THR A 67 6.43 25.76 -3.51
CA THR A 67 6.59 25.12 -2.20
C THR A 67 5.91 25.99 -1.16
N VAL A 68 5.12 25.39 -0.27
CA VAL A 68 4.50 26.10 0.84
C VAL A 68 5.03 25.57 2.16
N VAL A 69 5.62 26.43 2.95
CA VAL A 69 6.07 26.09 4.30
C VAL A 69 4.94 26.42 5.28
N PHE A 70 4.44 25.41 5.95
CA PHE A 70 3.46 25.53 7.03
C PHE A 70 4.18 25.37 8.37
N THR A 71 3.95 26.29 9.31
CA THR A 71 4.57 26.25 10.63
C THR A 71 3.53 26.56 11.69
N HIS A 72 3.39 25.67 12.67
CA HIS A 72 2.53 25.90 13.82
C HIS A 72 3.05 27.09 14.66
N GLU A 73 2.20 27.84 15.34
CA GLU A 73 2.54 29.03 16.15
C GLU A 73 3.62 28.75 17.22
N SER A 74 3.74 27.52 17.69
CA SER A 74 4.78 27.12 18.64
C SER A 74 6.15 26.88 17.99
N GLY A 75 6.30 27.10 16.66
CA GLY A 75 7.52 26.83 15.90
C GLY A 75 7.64 25.38 15.39
N SER A 76 6.87 24.45 15.95
CA SER A 76 6.86 23.02 15.54
C SER A 76 5.46 22.44 15.72
N PRO A 77 5.00 21.58 14.79
CA PRO A 77 5.70 21.08 13.60
C PRO A 77 5.84 22.14 12.49
N ARG A 78 6.70 21.82 11.52
CA ARG A 78 6.92 22.59 10.30
C ARG A 78 6.95 21.62 9.12
N TYR A 79 6.11 21.88 8.11
CA TYR A 79 6.00 21.09 6.90
C TYR A 79 6.36 21.93 5.68
N GLU A 80 7.20 21.39 4.81
CA GLU A 80 7.59 21.99 3.54
C GLU A 80 6.92 21.21 2.41
N VAL A 81 5.73 21.66 2.04
CA VAL A 81 4.83 20.94 1.15
C VAL A 81 5.06 21.36 -0.29
N PRO A 82 5.32 20.42 -1.22
CA PRO A 82 5.35 20.74 -2.64
C PRO A 82 3.95 21.13 -3.14
N GLY A 83 3.89 22.17 -3.98
CA GLY A 83 2.68 22.55 -4.67
C GLY A 83 2.68 22.07 -6.12
N TYR A 84 1.51 22.16 -6.77
CA TYR A 84 1.27 21.64 -8.11
C TYR A 84 0.33 22.51 -8.94
N PHE A 85 0.35 22.36 -10.26
CA PHE A 85 -0.59 22.99 -11.19
C PHE A 85 -1.96 22.31 -11.13
N ALA A 86 -3.02 23.09 -10.93
CA ALA A 86 -4.39 22.63 -10.69
C ALA A 86 -5.42 23.12 -11.73
N GLY A 87 -4.96 23.46 -12.94
CA GLY A 87 -5.83 23.91 -14.03
C GLY A 87 -6.70 25.12 -13.63
N ASP A 88 -8.01 24.98 -13.78
CA ASP A 88 -9.01 25.98 -13.36
C ASP A 88 -9.37 25.90 -11.87
N GLY A 89 -8.90 24.86 -11.18
CA GLY A 89 -9.19 24.61 -9.76
C GLY A 89 -10.45 23.76 -9.50
N ASP A 90 -11.13 23.30 -10.53
CA ASP A 90 -12.28 22.37 -10.46
C ASP A 90 -12.21 21.30 -11.58
N ALA A 91 -11.01 20.94 -11.99
CA ALA A 91 -10.77 20.10 -13.15
C ALA A 91 -11.48 18.74 -13.07
N ALA A 92 -11.67 18.18 -11.87
CA ALA A 92 -12.47 16.96 -11.69
C ALA A 92 -13.89 17.06 -12.29
N ASN A 93 -14.50 18.24 -12.26
CA ASN A 93 -15.85 18.47 -12.77
C ASN A 93 -15.88 19.12 -14.16
N THR A 94 -14.93 19.97 -14.45
CA THR A 94 -14.88 20.78 -15.70
C THR A 94 -14.12 20.11 -16.83
N SER A 95 -13.26 19.13 -16.53
CA SER A 95 -12.25 18.57 -17.44
C SER A 95 -11.27 19.64 -17.97
N ALA A 96 -11.02 20.67 -17.20
CA ALA A 96 -10.13 21.74 -17.62
C ALA A 96 -8.70 21.23 -17.80
N THR A 97 -8.16 21.43 -18.98
CA THR A 97 -6.77 21.13 -19.35
C THR A 97 -5.84 22.32 -19.15
N SER A 98 -6.41 23.49 -18.82
CA SER A 98 -5.68 24.74 -18.65
C SER A 98 -6.29 25.61 -17.56
N GLY A 99 -5.52 26.58 -17.08
CA GLY A 99 -5.98 27.51 -16.07
C GLY A 99 -4.83 28.23 -15.39
N ASN A 100 -5.14 28.91 -14.29
CA ASN A 100 -4.14 29.66 -13.53
C ASN A 100 -4.16 29.33 -12.03
N LYS A 101 -4.67 28.15 -11.67
CA LYS A 101 -4.70 27.73 -10.26
C LYS A 101 -3.53 26.84 -9.93
N TRP A 102 -2.96 27.11 -8.76
CA TRP A 102 -1.85 26.38 -8.19
C TRP A 102 -2.23 26.03 -6.74
N ARG A 103 -2.00 24.77 -6.32
CA ARG A 103 -2.46 24.28 -5.02
C ARG A 103 -1.34 23.69 -4.19
N ALA A 104 -1.51 23.77 -2.88
CA ALA A 104 -0.76 22.97 -1.90
C ALA A 104 -1.73 22.50 -0.81
N HIS A 105 -1.54 21.27 -0.36
CA HIS A 105 -2.37 20.64 0.66
C HIS A 105 -1.56 20.37 1.93
N VAL A 106 -2.18 20.59 3.09
CA VAL A 106 -1.62 20.19 4.38
C VAL A 106 -2.67 19.51 5.23
N SER A 107 -2.30 18.48 5.99
CA SER A 107 -3.11 17.93 7.08
C SER A 107 -2.46 18.32 8.40
N PRO A 108 -2.91 19.42 9.03
CA PRO A 108 -2.31 19.93 10.27
C PRO A 108 -2.48 18.91 11.40
N ASP A 109 -1.42 18.57 12.10
CA ASP A 109 -1.42 17.58 13.17
C ASP A 109 -1.57 18.20 14.56
N LYS A 110 -1.76 19.53 14.66
CA LYS A 110 -1.85 20.28 15.91
C LYS A 110 -2.93 21.34 15.86
N VAL A 111 -3.68 21.49 16.95
CA VAL A 111 -4.66 22.54 17.15
C VAL A 111 -3.96 23.87 17.43
N GLY A 112 -4.50 24.97 16.92
CA GLY A 112 -3.96 26.32 17.08
C GLY A 112 -3.71 27.00 15.75
N ARG A 113 -2.94 28.09 15.80
CA ARG A 113 -2.64 28.88 14.62
C ARG A 113 -1.50 28.28 13.82
N TRP A 114 -1.71 28.17 12.52
CA TRP A 114 -0.73 27.79 11.51
C TRP A 114 -0.42 28.96 10.61
N ASN A 115 0.86 29.29 10.50
CA ASN A 115 1.38 30.28 9.57
C ASN A 115 1.88 29.57 8.32
N TRP A 116 1.74 30.20 7.17
CA TRP A 116 2.27 29.67 5.92
C TRP A 116 3.02 30.74 5.14
N ARG A 117 4.02 30.28 4.36
CA ARG A 117 4.76 31.08 3.41
C ARG A 117 4.94 30.29 2.12
N ALA A 118 4.58 30.89 1.00
CA ALA A 118 4.80 30.31 -0.32
C ALA A 118 6.13 30.79 -0.90
N SER A 119 6.84 29.88 -1.57
CA SER A 119 7.89 30.16 -2.54
C SER A 119 7.42 29.66 -3.90
N PHE A 120 7.53 30.48 -4.92
CA PHE A 120 7.13 30.11 -6.25
C PHE A 120 8.11 30.68 -7.28
N VAL A 121 8.88 29.81 -7.91
CA VAL A 121 9.91 30.20 -8.87
C VAL A 121 9.69 29.50 -10.19
N SER A 122 10.19 30.14 -11.28
CA SER A 122 10.18 29.61 -12.63
C SER A 122 11.57 29.53 -13.22
N GLY A 123 11.79 28.60 -14.11
CA GLY A 123 13.05 28.40 -14.83
C GLY A 123 13.13 26.97 -15.39
N PRO A 124 13.99 26.73 -16.37
CA PRO A 124 14.07 25.41 -17.01
C PRO A 124 14.31 24.28 -15.98
N ASN A 125 13.41 23.31 -15.93
CA ASN A 125 13.45 22.15 -15.04
C ASN A 125 13.59 22.47 -13.54
N VAL A 126 13.21 23.65 -13.10
CA VAL A 126 13.41 24.10 -11.69
C VAL A 126 12.69 23.19 -10.67
N ALA A 127 11.60 22.53 -11.07
CA ALA A 127 10.89 21.58 -10.20
C ALA A 127 11.74 20.36 -9.81
N LEU A 128 12.71 20.00 -10.62
CA LEU A 128 13.54 18.80 -10.47
C LEU A 128 14.90 19.07 -9.82
N LEU A 129 15.25 20.35 -9.63
CA LEU A 129 16.51 20.73 -8.99
C LEU A 129 16.47 20.47 -7.49
N PRO A 130 17.59 20.13 -6.84
CA PRO A 130 17.67 19.97 -5.40
C PRO A 130 17.25 21.25 -4.65
N THR A 131 17.59 22.41 -5.20
CA THR A 131 17.27 23.73 -4.64
C THR A 131 16.38 24.54 -5.56
N ALA A 132 15.48 25.34 -5.01
CA ALA A 132 14.59 26.22 -5.78
C ALA A 132 15.32 27.46 -6.30
N THR A 133 16.25 27.27 -7.25
CA THR A 133 17.02 28.34 -7.89
C THR A 133 16.33 28.72 -9.22
N GLY A 134 15.47 29.73 -9.20
CA GLY A 134 14.74 30.19 -10.38
C GLY A 134 14.35 31.66 -10.24
N GLN A 135 13.66 32.20 -11.22
CA GLN A 135 13.10 33.53 -11.19
C GLN A 135 11.84 33.54 -10.33
N ALA A 136 11.73 34.47 -9.39
CA ALA A 136 10.54 34.66 -8.56
C ALA A 136 9.28 34.88 -9.43
N THR A 137 8.17 34.24 -9.07
CA THR A 137 6.91 34.27 -9.82
C THR A 137 5.84 35.00 -8.98
N PRO A 138 5.77 36.36 -9.06
CA PRO A 138 4.73 37.12 -8.33
C PRO A 138 3.34 36.85 -8.91
N PRO A 139 2.25 37.09 -8.12
CA PRO A 139 2.28 37.52 -6.71
C PRO A 139 2.41 36.40 -5.69
N VAL A 140 2.62 35.16 -6.13
CA VAL A 140 2.63 33.97 -5.26
C VAL A 140 3.94 33.84 -4.49
N ASP A 141 5.07 34.13 -5.15
CA ASP A 141 6.36 34.07 -4.46
C ASP A 141 6.43 35.10 -3.33
N GLY A 142 6.83 34.63 -2.15
CA GLY A 142 6.88 35.43 -0.94
C GLY A 142 5.54 35.65 -0.23
N ALA A 143 4.41 35.19 -0.79
CA ALA A 143 3.10 35.31 -0.13
C ALA A 143 3.08 34.59 1.22
N THR A 144 2.40 35.20 2.20
CA THR A 144 2.26 34.66 3.56
C THR A 144 0.83 34.77 4.06
N GLY A 145 0.48 33.97 5.04
CA GLY A 145 -0.79 34.07 5.73
C GLY A 145 -0.89 33.10 6.89
N SER A 146 -2.06 32.99 7.46
CA SER A 146 -2.33 32.05 8.57
C SER A 146 -3.78 31.59 8.56
N PHE A 147 -4.03 30.48 9.28
CA PHE A 147 -5.37 29.97 9.59
C PHE A 147 -5.34 29.31 10.98
N ASP A 148 -6.50 29.24 11.61
CA ASP A 148 -6.65 28.60 12.91
C ASP A 148 -7.27 27.20 12.74
N VAL A 149 -6.70 26.21 13.44
CA VAL A 149 -7.09 24.80 13.38
C VAL A 149 -7.78 24.40 14.67
N ALA A 150 -9.02 23.92 14.56
CA ALA A 150 -9.78 23.34 15.67
C ALA A 150 -9.50 21.83 15.80
N ALA A 151 -9.94 21.23 16.92
CA ALA A 151 -9.86 19.78 17.09
C ALA A 151 -10.73 19.04 16.05
N SER A 152 -10.32 17.82 15.67
CA SER A 152 -11.13 16.95 14.82
C SER A 152 -12.44 16.57 15.52
N ASP A 153 -13.53 16.49 14.75
CA ASP A 153 -14.85 16.05 15.22
C ASP A 153 -15.25 14.69 14.63
N LYS A 154 -14.34 14.05 13.89
CA LYS A 154 -14.60 12.76 13.26
C LYS A 154 -14.52 11.62 14.28
N LYS A 155 -15.11 10.49 13.88
CA LYS A 155 -15.10 9.23 14.65
C LYS A 155 -14.65 8.10 13.74
N ALA A 156 -14.11 7.04 14.35
CA ALA A 156 -13.76 5.83 13.60
C ALA A 156 -14.96 5.34 12.76
N PRO A 157 -14.71 4.80 11.54
CA PRO A 157 -13.41 4.39 11.00
C PRO A 157 -12.57 5.51 10.38
N ASP A 158 -13.10 6.73 10.22
CA ASP A 158 -12.44 7.87 9.61
C ASP A 158 -11.05 8.11 10.24
N PHE A 159 -10.00 8.13 9.44
CA PHE A 159 -8.64 8.32 9.92
C PHE A 159 -8.39 9.72 10.52
N ARG A 160 -9.20 10.71 10.17
CA ARG A 160 -9.17 12.05 10.79
C ARG A 160 -9.52 12.03 12.28
N ALA A 161 -10.13 10.95 12.77
CA ALA A 161 -10.32 10.69 14.21
C ALA A 161 -9.09 10.11 14.90
N ARG A 162 -8.18 9.49 14.12
CA ARG A 162 -7.03 8.73 14.64
C ARG A 162 -5.69 9.43 14.40
N GLY A 163 -5.66 10.31 13.41
CA GLY A 163 -4.45 11.03 12.99
C GLY A 163 -3.60 10.26 11.97
N ARG A 164 -2.45 10.84 11.63
CA ARG A 164 -1.54 10.26 10.64
C ARG A 164 -0.94 8.95 11.14
N LEU A 165 -0.92 7.96 10.24
CA LEU A 165 -0.27 6.69 10.47
C LEU A 165 1.24 6.85 10.21
N GLN A 166 2.07 6.47 11.18
CA GLN A 166 3.50 6.72 11.16
C GLN A 166 4.29 5.47 11.49
N TYR A 167 5.45 5.31 10.84
CA TYR A 167 6.46 4.38 11.29
C TYR A 167 7.13 4.90 12.58
N VAL A 168 7.25 4.04 13.59
CA VAL A 168 7.75 4.40 14.93
C VAL A 168 8.91 3.51 15.40
N GLY A 169 9.69 2.98 14.46
CA GLY A 169 10.82 2.11 14.76
C GLY A 169 10.41 0.73 15.30
N LYS A 170 9.23 0.24 14.93
CA LYS A 170 8.69 -1.07 15.31
C LYS A 170 8.17 -1.82 14.09
N HIS A 171 7.83 -3.09 14.26
CA HIS A 171 7.20 -3.91 13.22
C HIS A 171 5.74 -3.52 12.90
N TYR A 172 5.26 -2.43 13.46
CA TYR A 172 3.89 -1.93 13.28
C TYR A 172 3.86 -0.42 13.18
N LEU A 173 3.00 0.07 12.31
CA LEU A 173 2.68 1.50 12.23
C LEU A 173 1.80 1.91 13.41
N ARG A 174 1.81 3.20 13.75
CA ARG A 174 1.01 3.76 14.84
C ARG A 174 0.35 5.07 14.42
N PHE A 175 -0.91 5.25 14.76
CA PHE A 175 -1.61 6.51 14.58
C PHE A 175 -1.11 7.59 15.56
N ALA A 176 -0.69 8.73 15.03
CA ALA A 176 -0.13 9.82 15.82
C ALA A 176 -1.15 10.47 16.78
N GLY A 177 -2.42 10.52 16.40
CA GLY A 177 -3.48 11.13 17.21
C GLY A 177 -4.00 10.21 18.31
N SER A 178 -4.38 8.98 17.98
CA SER A 178 -4.96 8.02 18.94
C SER A 178 -3.91 7.19 19.69
N GLY A 179 -2.69 7.07 19.16
CA GLY A 179 -1.66 6.18 19.71
C GLY A 179 -1.88 4.70 19.42
N GLU A 180 -2.95 4.31 18.71
CA GLU A 180 -3.26 2.94 18.37
C GLU A 180 -2.30 2.39 17.31
N TYR A 181 -1.85 1.15 17.52
CA TYR A 181 -1.08 0.43 16.52
C TYR A 181 -2.00 -0.17 15.44
N PHE A 182 -1.45 -0.32 14.24
CA PHE A 182 -2.18 -0.70 13.03
C PHE A 182 -1.74 -2.07 12.54
N GLN A 183 -2.73 -2.92 12.25
CA GLN A 183 -2.60 -4.12 11.45
C GLN A 183 -3.54 -3.96 10.26
N LYS A 184 -3.04 -4.20 9.06
CA LYS A 184 -3.85 -4.07 7.86
C LYS A 184 -4.51 -5.38 7.46
N ALA A 185 -5.67 -5.28 6.85
CA ALA A 185 -6.25 -6.33 6.03
C ALA A 185 -7.12 -5.69 4.95
N GLY A 186 -6.94 -6.10 3.71
CA GLY A 186 -7.63 -5.44 2.61
C GLY A 186 -7.43 -6.11 1.26
N ALA A 187 -7.67 -5.34 0.22
CA ALA A 187 -7.62 -5.79 -1.17
C ALA A 187 -6.30 -5.39 -1.81
N ASP A 188 -5.61 -6.37 -2.40
CA ASP A 188 -4.49 -6.19 -3.31
C ASP A 188 -4.92 -6.33 -4.78
N ALA A 189 -6.20 -6.48 -5.02
CA ALA A 189 -6.80 -6.59 -6.34
C ALA A 189 -7.99 -5.64 -6.46
N PRO A 190 -8.23 -5.10 -7.67
CA PRO A 190 -7.36 -5.22 -8.82
C PRO A 190 -6.18 -4.24 -8.73
N GLU A 191 -5.00 -4.64 -9.16
CA GLU A 191 -3.87 -3.73 -9.26
C GLU A 191 -4.16 -2.55 -10.17
N THR A 192 -4.98 -2.82 -11.20
CA THR A 192 -5.52 -1.82 -12.13
C THR A 192 -6.75 -1.09 -11.62
N LEU A 193 -6.92 -0.94 -10.30
CA LEU A 193 -8.09 -0.29 -9.67
C LEU A 193 -8.43 1.07 -10.31
N LEU A 194 -7.42 1.82 -10.71
CA LEU A 194 -7.56 3.15 -11.31
C LEU A 194 -7.82 3.13 -12.82
N ALA A 195 -7.86 1.97 -13.46
CA ALA A 195 -8.34 1.81 -14.83
C ALA A 195 -9.87 1.87 -14.89
N PHE A 196 -10.46 2.92 -14.37
CA PHE A 196 -11.90 3.08 -14.20
C PHE A 196 -12.48 3.99 -15.30
N GLU A 197 -13.56 3.54 -15.96
CA GLU A 197 -14.11 4.20 -17.16
C GLU A 197 -14.64 5.63 -16.88
N ASP A 198 -14.97 5.94 -15.64
CA ASP A 198 -15.48 7.25 -15.26
C ASP A 198 -14.39 8.31 -15.03
N PHE A 199 -13.12 7.92 -14.98
CA PHE A 199 -12.02 8.87 -14.94
C PHE A 199 -11.74 9.44 -16.34
N ASP A 200 -11.45 10.73 -16.40
CA ASP A 200 -11.13 11.42 -17.65
C ASP A 200 -9.92 10.79 -18.33
N ASN A 201 -9.95 10.77 -19.66
CA ASN A 201 -8.85 10.33 -20.51
C ASN A 201 -8.24 8.96 -20.14
N THR A 202 -8.98 8.13 -19.37
CA THR A 202 -8.56 6.76 -19.10
C THR A 202 -8.86 5.90 -20.31
N LYS A 203 -7.85 5.20 -20.80
CA LYS A 203 -7.90 4.41 -22.02
C LYS A 203 -7.39 3.01 -21.73
N THR A 204 -7.84 2.04 -22.50
CA THR A 204 -7.31 0.68 -22.46
C THR A 204 -6.26 0.48 -23.53
N LEU A 205 -5.18 -0.22 -23.21
CA LEU A 205 -4.20 -0.74 -24.16
C LEU A 205 -4.34 -2.25 -24.30
N LYS A 206 -4.43 -2.98 -23.19
CA LYS A 206 -4.51 -4.45 -23.17
C LYS A 206 -5.80 -4.97 -22.56
N THR A 207 -6.23 -4.46 -21.41
CA THR A 207 -7.40 -4.95 -20.66
C THR A 207 -8.55 -3.95 -20.71
N ALA A 208 -9.78 -4.42 -20.50
CA ALA A 208 -10.97 -3.56 -20.41
C ALA A 208 -10.87 -2.65 -19.16
N LEU A 209 -11.51 -1.48 -19.25
CA LEU A 209 -11.65 -0.61 -18.08
C LEU A 209 -12.69 -1.16 -17.12
N HIS A 210 -12.44 -0.99 -15.84
CA HIS A 210 -13.39 -1.32 -14.78
C HIS A 210 -14.58 -0.35 -14.76
N LYS A 211 -15.72 -0.86 -14.35
CA LYS A 211 -16.97 -0.10 -14.14
C LYS A 211 -17.45 -0.14 -12.70
N TYR A 212 -17.11 -1.21 -11.99
CA TYR A 212 -17.60 -1.51 -10.65
C TYR A 212 -19.12 -1.40 -10.54
N GLU A 213 -19.84 -1.76 -11.60
CA GLU A 213 -21.29 -1.63 -11.69
C GLU A 213 -22.03 -2.34 -10.54
N PRO A 214 -21.61 -3.56 -10.09
CA PRO A 214 -22.22 -4.21 -8.93
C PRO A 214 -22.16 -3.40 -7.63
N HIS A 215 -21.25 -2.40 -7.54
CA HIS A 215 -21.07 -1.55 -6.38
C HIS A 215 -21.78 -0.20 -6.46
N VAL A 216 -22.43 0.14 -7.57
CA VAL A 216 -23.27 1.36 -7.66
C VAL A 216 -24.35 1.37 -6.57
N GLN A 217 -24.89 0.22 -6.20
CA GLN A 217 -25.86 0.06 -5.11
C GLN A 217 -25.29 0.39 -3.72
N ASP A 218 -23.96 0.37 -3.54
CA ASP A 218 -23.30 0.69 -2.28
C ASP A 218 -23.00 2.17 -2.14
N TRP A 219 -23.08 2.93 -3.23
CA TRP A 219 -23.03 4.40 -3.18
C TRP A 219 -24.27 4.93 -2.46
N LYS A 220 -24.08 5.87 -1.55
CA LYS A 220 -25.15 6.43 -0.75
C LYS A 220 -25.32 7.92 -1.05
N ASN A 221 -26.54 8.42 -0.90
CA ASN A 221 -26.79 9.86 -1.05
C ASN A 221 -25.91 10.66 -0.07
N GLY A 222 -25.15 11.60 -0.61
CA GLY A 222 -24.15 12.39 0.12
C GLY A 222 -22.71 11.90 -0.02
N ASP A 223 -22.49 10.71 -0.59
CA ASP A 223 -21.14 10.29 -0.99
C ASP A 223 -20.68 11.12 -2.21
N PRO A 224 -19.35 11.27 -2.39
CA PRO A 224 -18.81 12.05 -3.50
C PRO A 224 -19.13 11.42 -4.86
N SER A 225 -19.18 12.28 -5.85
CA SER A 225 -19.24 11.96 -7.27
C SER A 225 -18.74 13.18 -8.04
N TRP A 226 -18.45 13.03 -9.32
CA TRP A 226 -18.04 14.13 -10.20
C TRP A 226 -18.87 14.15 -11.47
N LYS A 227 -18.83 15.28 -12.20
CA LYS A 227 -19.51 15.45 -13.49
C LYS A 227 -20.95 14.91 -13.51
N SER A 228 -21.77 15.37 -12.56
CA SER A 228 -23.20 15.01 -12.50
C SER A 228 -23.48 13.51 -12.23
N GLY A 229 -22.60 12.83 -11.49
CA GLY A 229 -22.87 11.50 -10.95
C GLY A 229 -21.99 10.38 -11.44
N LYS A 230 -20.86 10.68 -12.08
CA LYS A 230 -19.78 9.74 -12.32
C LYS A 230 -19.07 9.33 -11.04
N GLY A 231 -18.40 8.20 -11.06
CA GLY A 231 -17.62 7.69 -9.93
C GLY A 231 -18.35 6.77 -8.97
N LYS A 232 -19.67 6.60 -9.11
CA LYS A 232 -20.49 5.86 -8.14
C LYS A 232 -20.07 4.40 -7.96
N GLY A 233 -19.62 3.74 -9.03
CA GLY A 233 -19.16 2.35 -8.96
C GLY A 233 -17.97 2.20 -8.02
N LEU A 234 -16.90 2.97 -8.25
CA LEU A 234 -15.68 2.88 -7.44
C LEU A 234 -15.87 3.42 -6.00
N ILE A 235 -16.60 4.52 -5.84
CA ILE A 235 -16.96 5.04 -4.50
C ILE A 235 -17.82 4.01 -3.74
N GLY A 236 -18.74 3.33 -4.42
CA GLY A 236 -19.51 2.23 -3.85
C GLY A 236 -18.64 1.04 -3.47
N ALA A 237 -17.64 0.68 -4.27
CA ALA A 237 -16.68 -0.37 -3.94
C ALA A 237 -15.89 -0.04 -2.66
N VAL A 238 -15.43 1.20 -2.51
CA VAL A 238 -14.80 1.71 -1.28
C VAL A 238 -15.75 1.57 -0.08
N ASN A 239 -17.02 1.94 -0.23
CA ASN A 239 -18.03 1.77 0.82
C ASN A 239 -18.23 0.30 1.21
N TYR A 240 -18.30 -0.59 0.21
CA TYR A 240 -18.45 -2.02 0.45
C TYR A 240 -17.27 -2.58 1.26
N LEU A 241 -16.03 -2.36 0.83
CA LEU A 241 -14.84 -2.81 1.54
C LEU A 241 -14.81 -2.30 2.99
N SER A 242 -15.05 -1.01 3.18
CA SER A 242 -15.14 -0.43 4.53
C SER A 242 -16.25 -1.08 5.37
N SER A 243 -17.41 -1.37 4.78
CA SER A 243 -18.53 -2.03 5.47
C SER A 243 -18.21 -3.45 5.91
N LYS A 244 -17.32 -4.14 5.19
CA LYS A 244 -16.80 -5.46 5.57
C LYS A 244 -15.79 -5.39 6.70
N GLY A 245 -15.36 -4.18 7.12
CA GLY A 245 -14.44 -3.96 8.22
C GLY A 245 -12.98 -4.23 7.88
N VAL A 246 -12.65 -4.36 6.60
CA VAL A 246 -11.27 -4.28 6.11
C VAL A 246 -10.80 -2.82 6.10
N ASN A 247 -9.51 -2.59 6.08
CA ASN A 247 -8.94 -1.28 6.35
C ASN A 247 -7.77 -0.91 5.42
N ALA A 248 -7.64 -1.58 4.27
CA ALA A 248 -6.61 -1.30 3.27
C ALA A 248 -7.11 -1.60 1.87
N MET A 249 -6.53 -0.91 0.89
CA MET A 249 -6.65 -1.19 -0.53
C MET A 249 -5.37 -0.78 -1.25
N SER A 250 -4.92 -1.58 -2.20
CA SER A 250 -3.78 -1.26 -3.05
C SER A 250 -4.20 -0.91 -4.48
N PHE A 251 -3.32 -0.24 -5.19
CA PHE A 251 -3.49 0.14 -6.58
C PHE A 251 -2.18 0.65 -7.18
N LEU A 252 -2.09 0.57 -8.50
CA LEU A 252 -1.00 1.11 -9.30
C LEU A 252 -1.41 2.47 -9.88
N PRO A 253 -0.75 3.58 -9.53
CA PRO A 253 -0.93 4.85 -10.24
C PRO A 253 -0.28 4.85 -11.64
N TYR A 254 0.62 3.92 -11.90
CA TYR A 254 1.28 3.71 -13.17
C TYR A 254 1.44 2.22 -13.46
N ASN A 255 0.55 1.69 -14.30
CA ASN A 255 0.59 0.33 -14.83
C ASN A 255 0.71 0.44 -16.35
N ALA A 256 1.92 0.63 -16.84
CA ALA A 256 2.21 0.69 -18.26
C ALA A 256 3.53 -0.05 -18.52
N GLY A 257 3.44 -1.14 -19.27
CA GLY A 257 4.50 -2.14 -19.43
C GLY A 257 4.33 -3.37 -18.55
N GLY A 258 3.37 -3.34 -17.60
CA GLY A 258 2.96 -4.47 -16.79
C GLY A 258 1.72 -5.21 -17.34
N ASP A 259 0.98 -5.87 -16.47
CA ASP A 259 -0.09 -6.80 -16.87
C ASP A 259 -1.32 -6.12 -17.46
N GLY A 260 -1.80 -5.03 -16.87
CA GLY A 260 -3.00 -4.33 -17.33
C GLY A 260 -2.73 -3.34 -18.46
N ASP A 261 -1.66 -2.60 -18.37
CA ASP A 261 -1.21 -1.60 -19.34
C ASP A 261 -2.29 -0.54 -19.63
N ASN A 262 -2.99 -0.06 -18.61
CA ASN A 262 -4.18 0.78 -18.75
C ASN A 262 -4.33 1.87 -17.67
N VAL A 263 -3.32 2.07 -16.82
CA VAL A 263 -3.30 3.14 -15.82
C VAL A 263 -2.05 4.00 -16.00
N TRP A 264 -2.25 5.29 -16.17
CA TRP A 264 -1.19 6.29 -16.10
C TRP A 264 -1.74 7.66 -15.72
N PRO A 265 -0.94 8.49 -15.01
CA PRO A 265 -1.35 9.82 -14.57
C PRO A 265 -1.11 10.91 -15.62
N PHE A 266 -0.52 10.54 -16.75
CA PHE A 266 -0.08 11.46 -17.80
C PHE A 266 -1.19 11.79 -18.79
N VAL A 267 -1.02 12.89 -19.53
CA VAL A 267 -1.92 13.25 -20.65
C VAL A 267 -1.87 12.19 -21.75
N ASP A 268 -0.66 11.69 -22.03
CA ASP A 268 -0.41 10.61 -22.97
C ASP A 268 0.49 9.56 -22.34
N HIS A 269 0.28 8.27 -22.70
CA HIS A 269 1.05 7.16 -22.18
C HIS A 269 2.57 7.35 -22.32
N ASP A 270 3.01 7.91 -23.44
CA ASP A 270 4.45 8.04 -23.74
C ASP A 270 5.05 9.37 -23.29
N ASP A 271 4.23 10.33 -22.87
CA ASP A 271 4.67 11.64 -22.35
C ASP A 271 4.67 11.68 -20.83
N LYS A 272 5.80 11.36 -20.23
CA LYS A 272 5.99 11.30 -18.77
C LYS A 272 6.16 12.67 -18.08
N LEU A 273 6.12 13.76 -18.84
CA LEU A 273 6.38 15.11 -18.34
C LEU A 273 5.15 16.03 -18.32
N HIS A 274 4.00 15.52 -18.76
CA HIS A 274 2.73 16.23 -18.77
C HIS A 274 1.65 15.38 -18.08
N TYR A 275 1.03 15.92 -17.05
CA TYR A 275 0.07 15.20 -16.19
C TYR A 275 -1.36 15.62 -16.52
N ASP A 276 -2.26 14.65 -16.53
CA ASP A 276 -3.69 14.87 -16.68
C ASP A 276 -4.30 15.42 -15.39
N VAL A 277 -4.54 16.72 -15.38
CA VAL A 277 -4.98 17.44 -14.18
C VAL A 277 -6.36 16.97 -13.74
N SER A 278 -7.27 16.73 -14.69
CA SER A 278 -8.65 16.34 -14.39
C SER A 278 -8.73 14.94 -13.80
N LYS A 279 -8.01 13.98 -14.38
CA LYS A 279 -7.90 12.60 -13.88
C LYS A 279 -7.34 12.56 -12.47
N LEU A 280 -6.24 13.27 -12.22
CA LEU A 280 -5.61 13.32 -10.91
C LEU A 280 -6.49 13.98 -9.84
N ASP A 281 -7.26 15.01 -10.18
CA ASP A 281 -8.24 15.61 -9.29
C ASP A 281 -9.41 14.63 -8.99
N GLN A 282 -9.80 13.77 -9.95
CA GLN A 282 -10.79 12.71 -9.76
C GLN A 282 -10.26 11.57 -8.86
N TRP A 283 -8.99 11.16 -9.01
CA TRP A 283 -8.35 10.22 -8.09
C TRP A 283 -8.34 10.74 -6.67
N GLN A 284 -8.07 12.04 -6.49
CA GLN A 284 -8.09 12.67 -5.17
C GLN A 284 -9.45 12.53 -4.48
N ILE A 285 -10.57 12.62 -5.21
CA ILE A 285 -11.92 12.42 -4.66
C ILE A 285 -12.07 11.00 -4.10
N VAL A 286 -11.57 9.99 -4.81
CA VAL A 286 -11.61 8.59 -4.37
C VAL A 286 -10.74 8.38 -3.13
N PHE A 287 -9.53 8.92 -3.11
CA PHE A 287 -8.60 8.76 -1.98
C PHE A 287 -9.08 9.48 -0.73
N ASP A 288 -9.57 10.73 -0.84
CA ASP A 288 -10.22 11.44 0.27
C ASP A 288 -11.39 10.61 0.86
N HIS A 289 -12.19 9.98 -0.01
CA HIS A 289 -13.30 9.14 0.44
C HIS A 289 -12.82 7.86 1.13
N ALA A 290 -11.81 7.19 0.59
CA ALA A 290 -11.21 6.01 1.19
C ALA A 290 -10.65 6.29 2.60
N GLN A 291 -9.95 7.42 2.78
CA GLN A 291 -9.47 7.89 4.08
C GLN A 291 -10.62 8.15 5.07
N ALA A 292 -11.71 8.76 4.61
CA ALA A 292 -12.90 8.97 5.42
C ALA A 292 -13.62 7.67 5.79
N ARG A 293 -13.44 6.61 5.00
CA ARG A 293 -13.96 5.26 5.24
C ARG A 293 -12.99 4.35 6.00
N GLY A 294 -11.80 4.86 6.36
CA GLY A 294 -10.81 4.13 7.12
C GLY A 294 -10.04 3.08 6.31
N LEU A 295 -9.86 3.32 5.01
CA LEU A 295 -9.04 2.50 4.14
C LEU A 295 -7.66 3.14 3.93
N TYR A 296 -6.62 2.41 4.30
CA TYR A 296 -5.23 2.70 4.05
C TYR A 296 -4.94 2.59 2.54
N LEU A 297 -4.19 3.55 2.01
CA LEU A 297 -3.88 3.64 0.60
C LEU A 297 -2.48 3.04 0.33
N HIS A 298 -2.43 1.90 -0.30
CA HIS A 298 -1.19 1.28 -0.70
C HIS A 298 -0.86 1.69 -2.14
N PHE A 299 -0.03 2.72 -2.30
CA PHE A 299 0.48 3.16 -3.59
C PHE A 299 1.62 2.24 -4.05
N LYS A 300 1.36 1.32 -4.95
CA LYS A 300 2.37 0.58 -5.72
C LYS A 300 2.80 1.50 -6.88
N LEU A 301 3.93 2.22 -6.71
CA LEU A 301 4.24 3.41 -7.52
C LEU A 301 4.36 3.16 -9.02
N ALA A 302 4.82 1.98 -9.43
CA ALA A 302 4.85 1.59 -10.83
C ALA A 302 4.83 0.08 -10.95
N GLU A 303 4.22 -0.42 -12.00
CA GLU A 303 4.41 -1.77 -12.50
C GLU A 303 5.01 -1.69 -13.90
N THR A 304 6.30 -1.88 -13.94
CA THR A 304 7.05 -2.13 -15.16
C THR A 304 7.98 -3.28 -14.81
N GLU A 305 7.51 -4.52 -14.83
CA GLU A 305 8.18 -5.74 -14.31
C GLU A 305 9.67 -5.81 -14.62
N ASN A 306 10.11 -5.04 -15.60
CA ASN A 306 11.48 -4.90 -16.04
C ASN A 306 11.94 -3.44 -16.01
N ASP A 307 11.51 -2.69 -15.00
CA ASP A 307 11.76 -1.26 -14.85
C ASP A 307 13.27 -0.90 -14.90
N ASP A 308 14.12 -1.81 -14.44
CA ASP A 308 15.59 -1.71 -14.51
C ASP A 308 16.19 -2.24 -15.82
N GLY A 309 15.39 -2.74 -16.74
CA GLY A 309 15.84 -3.33 -18.00
C GLY A 309 16.53 -4.70 -17.86
N THR A 310 16.49 -5.34 -16.69
CA THR A 310 17.14 -6.67 -16.49
C THR A 310 16.32 -7.81 -17.05
N PHE A 311 15.00 -7.70 -17.10
CA PHE A 311 14.12 -8.66 -17.74
C PHE A 311 13.94 -8.34 -19.22
N GLY A 312 14.08 -9.32 -20.09
CA GLY A 312 13.92 -9.16 -21.54
C GLY A 312 15.20 -8.94 -22.33
N ALA A 313 16.37 -8.75 -21.71
CA ALA A 313 17.63 -8.85 -22.40
C ALA A 313 17.90 -10.32 -22.86
N PRO A 314 18.45 -10.57 -24.05
CA PRO A 314 18.83 -11.93 -24.45
C PRO A 314 19.81 -12.51 -23.43
N GLY A 315 19.38 -13.45 -22.59
CA GLY A 315 20.14 -14.03 -21.48
C GLY A 315 19.63 -13.68 -20.09
N GLY A 316 18.64 -12.77 -19.94
CA GLY A 316 17.94 -12.52 -18.69
C GLY A 316 17.12 -13.74 -18.23
N ARG A 317 17.10 -14.01 -16.93
CA ARG A 317 16.34 -15.13 -16.33
C ARG A 317 14.85 -14.87 -16.55
N GLY A 318 14.29 -15.55 -17.55
CA GLY A 318 12.99 -15.32 -18.09
C GLY A 318 11.86 -15.35 -17.05
N GLY A 319 11.02 -14.34 -17.12
CA GLY A 319 9.71 -14.34 -16.52
C GLY A 319 8.86 -15.51 -17.04
N ARG A 320 8.27 -16.29 -16.15
CA ARG A 320 7.23 -17.26 -16.47
C ARG A 320 5.88 -16.66 -16.10
N GLY A 321 5.24 -16.06 -17.09
CA GLY A 321 3.91 -15.51 -16.95
C GLY A 321 3.19 -15.23 -18.26
N GLY A 322 3.79 -15.57 -19.40
CA GLY A 322 3.10 -15.48 -20.68
C GLY A 322 2.26 -16.73 -20.96
N ALA A 323 0.95 -16.62 -21.07
CA ALA A 323 0.08 -17.67 -21.57
C ALA A 323 0.50 -18.07 -22.99
N ALA A 324 1.00 -19.30 -23.18
CA ALA A 324 1.29 -19.85 -24.48
C ALA A 324 -0.02 -20.12 -25.25
N PRO A 325 -0.08 -19.79 -26.55
CA PRO A 325 -1.26 -20.14 -27.36
C PRO A 325 -1.35 -21.66 -27.52
N ALA A 326 -2.56 -22.18 -27.31
CA ALA A 326 -2.89 -23.59 -27.49
C ALA A 326 -2.74 -24.01 -28.96
N GLY A 327 -2.02 -25.10 -29.19
CA GLY A 327 -2.12 -25.85 -30.42
C GLY A 327 -0.88 -26.51 -30.95
N ALA A 328 -0.63 -27.79 -30.61
CA ALA A 328 -0.38 -28.91 -31.50
C ALA A 328 0.13 -30.16 -30.71
N PRO A 329 -0.24 -31.39 -31.05
CA PRO A 329 -0.04 -32.57 -30.22
C PRO A 329 1.35 -33.17 -30.42
N ALA A 330 2.01 -33.51 -29.32
CA ALA A 330 3.28 -34.24 -29.31
C ALA A 330 3.02 -35.74 -29.28
N ALA A 331 3.57 -36.45 -30.25
CA ALA A 331 3.62 -37.89 -30.33
C ALA A 331 4.57 -38.48 -29.28
N GLY A 332 4.12 -39.52 -28.61
CA GLY A 332 4.88 -40.22 -27.59
C GLY A 332 6.00 -41.09 -28.11
N ARG A 333 6.98 -41.31 -27.26
CA ARG A 333 7.77 -42.57 -27.19
C ARG A 333 8.23 -42.81 -25.77
N GLY A 334 7.93 -44.02 -25.30
CA GLY A 334 8.32 -44.51 -23.98
C GLY A 334 9.72 -45.08 -23.94
N GLY A 335 10.21 -45.34 -22.74
CA GLY A 335 11.45 -46.04 -22.45
C GLY A 335 11.68 -46.12 -20.94
N ALA A 336 11.64 -47.30 -20.40
CA ALA A 336 11.66 -47.65 -18.98
C ALA A 336 13.11 -47.76 -18.41
N PRO A 337 13.28 -48.18 -17.12
CA PRO A 337 14.30 -47.62 -16.20
C PRO A 337 15.44 -48.57 -15.80
N ALA A 338 16.30 -48.03 -14.94
CA ALA A 338 17.24 -48.65 -13.97
C ALA A 338 18.67 -48.86 -14.43
N PRO A 339 19.69 -49.15 -13.54
CA PRO A 339 19.71 -49.13 -12.08
C PRO A 339 20.91 -48.41 -11.40
N ASP A 340 20.92 -48.44 -10.06
CA ASP A 340 21.91 -48.01 -9.08
C ASP A 340 23.35 -48.33 -9.33
N ALA A 341 24.28 -47.47 -8.89
CA ALA A 341 25.56 -47.87 -8.33
C ALA A 341 26.16 -46.79 -7.39
N ALA A 342 26.71 -47.29 -6.32
CA ALA A 342 27.20 -46.67 -5.11
C ALA A 342 28.46 -45.80 -5.20
N GLY A 343 28.52 -44.81 -4.28
CA GLY A 343 29.64 -44.49 -3.41
C GLY A 343 30.94 -43.99 -3.98
N THR A 344 31.33 -42.76 -3.61
CA THR A 344 32.68 -42.46 -3.11
C THR A 344 32.73 -41.06 -2.46
N THR A 345 33.44 -41.00 -1.34
CA THR A 345 33.77 -39.90 -0.43
C THR A 345 34.57 -38.75 -1.06
N PRO A 346 34.51 -37.53 -0.54
CA PRO A 346 35.25 -36.37 -1.07
C PRO A 346 36.68 -36.24 -0.47
N ALA A 347 37.62 -35.77 -1.28
CA ALA A 347 38.93 -35.34 -0.87
C ALA A 347 39.06 -33.81 -0.78
N PRO A 348 40.03 -33.28 0.00
CA PRO A 348 39.99 -31.90 0.52
C PRO A 348 40.57 -30.85 -0.42
N ALA A 349 40.21 -29.60 -0.17
CA ALA A 349 40.63 -28.40 -0.87
C ALA A 349 42.09 -28.02 -0.63
N PRO A 350 42.82 -27.43 -1.60
CA PRO A 350 44.14 -26.85 -1.37
C PRO A 350 44.07 -25.37 -0.97
N ALA A 351 45.06 -24.96 -0.21
CA ALA A 351 45.26 -23.72 0.48
C ALA A 351 45.54 -22.51 -0.42
N ALA A 352 45.24 -21.33 0.13
CA ALA A 352 45.49 -20.00 -0.44
C ALA A 352 47.00 -19.67 -0.53
N ALA A 353 47.37 -18.89 -1.57
CA ALA A 353 48.65 -18.23 -1.71
C ALA A 353 48.52 -16.70 -1.62
N PRO A 354 49.53 -15.97 -1.15
CA PRO A 354 49.44 -14.60 -0.70
C PRO A 354 49.60 -13.53 -1.81
N PRO A 355 49.31 -12.23 -1.52
CA PRO A 355 49.25 -11.20 -2.53
C PRO A 355 50.61 -10.64 -2.95
N GLY A 356 50.72 -10.36 -4.23
CA GLY A 356 51.88 -9.71 -4.83
C GLY A 356 51.62 -8.22 -5.06
N GLU A 357 52.52 -7.37 -4.57
CA GLU A 357 52.65 -5.96 -4.85
C GLU A 357 53.10 -5.68 -6.29
N GLY A 358 52.59 -4.60 -6.90
CA GLY A 358 53.07 -4.21 -8.22
C GLY A 358 52.55 -2.90 -8.80
N ARG A 359 53.19 -1.84 -8.39
CA ARG A 359 53.57 -0.64 -9.14
C ARG A 359 52.55 0.13 -10.01
N GLY A 360 52.53 1.43 -9.73
CA GLY A 360 51.82 2.52 -10.38
C GLY A 360 52.20 2.78 -11.86
N GLY A 361 51.29 3.46 -12.52
CA GLY A 361 51.44 4.04 -13.84
C GLY A 361 50.51 5.24 -13.94
N GLU A 362 51.10 6.44 -13.82
CA GLU A 362 50.43 7.70 -14.19
C GLU A 362 50.15 7.77 -15.70
N GLY A 363 48.96 8.20 -16.07
CA GLY A 363 48.64 8.37 -17.50
C GLY A 363 47.36 9.16 -17.79
N ARG A 364 47.49 10.44 -17.78
CA ARG A 364 46.79 11.43 -18.64
C ARG A 364 45.28 11.34 -18.85
N GLY A 365 44.66 12.47 -18.53
CA GLY A 365 43.30 12.88 -18.88
C GLY A 365 42.92 12.63 -20.35
N GLY A 366 41.71 12.15 -20.51
CA GLY A 366 41.05 11.95 -21.78
C GLY A 366 39.55 12.13 -21.62
N ARG A 367 39.09 13.29 -22.11
CA ARG A 367 37.74 13.61 -22.60
C ARG A 367 36.59 12.79 -22.07
N GLY A 368 35.70 13.47 -21.37
CA GLY A 368 34.32 13.02 -21.15
C GLY A 368 33.65 12.67 -22.47
N GLY A 369 33.72 11.42 -22.84
CA GLY A 369 32.80 10.83 -23.79
C GLY A 369 31.46 10.74 -23.09
N LEU A 370 30.46 11.42 -23.64
CA LEU A 370 29.08 11.11 -23.42
C LEU A 370 28.95 9.58 -23.59
N MET A 371 28.77 8.84 -22.50
CA MET A 371 28.29 7.47 -22.59
C MET A 371 26.96 7.58 -23.30
N ALA A 372 26.86 7.07 -24.51
CA ALA A 372 25.59 6.84 -25.16
C ALA A 372 24.78 5.98 -24.17
N SER A 373 23.69 6.52 -23.66
CA SER A 373 22.79 5.79 -22.78
C SER A 373 22.42 4.49 -23.47
N VAL A 374 22.66 3.37 -22.80
CA VAL A 374 22.14 2.08 -23.27
C VAL A 374 20.62 2.28 -23.35
N PRO A 375 19.97 1.99 -24.51
CA PRO A 375 18.54 2.14 -24.61
C PRO A 375 17.87 1.35 -23.49
N CYS A 376 16.89 1.94 -22.84
CA CYS A 376 16.08 1.28 -21.84
C CYS A 376 15.42 0.04 -22.44
N ALA A 377 15.53 -1.11 -21.80
CA ALA A 377 14.95 -2.36 -22.30
C ALA A 377 13.41 -2.33 -22.24
N VAL A 378 12.86 -1.52 -21.32
CA VAL A 378 11.42 -1.30 -21.14
C VAL A 378 11.10 0.14 -21.49
N PRO A 379 10.48 0.41 -22.65
CA PRO A 379 10.17 1.78 -23.07
C PRO A 379 9.24 2.55 -22.12
N ALA A 380 8.40 1.81 -21.35
CA ALA A 380 7.50 2.39 -20.36
C ALA A 380 8.21 2.79 -19.06
N ALA A 381 9.39 2.24 -18.77
CA ALA A 381 10.11 2.51 -17.52
C ALA A 381 10.47 3.99 -17.38
N LEU A 382 10.25 4.54 -16.19
CA LEU A 382 10.65 5.90 -15.83
C LEU A 382 12.17 5.95 -15.66
N ASP A 383 12.86 6.70 -16.53
CA ASP A 383 14.32 6.83 -16.53
C ASP A 383 15.08 5.49 -16.44
N CYS A 384 14.53 4.41 -16.99
CA CYS A 384 15.13 3.06 -16.93
C CYS A 384 15.46 2.58 -15.51
N GLY A 385 14.62 2.89 -14.55
CA GLY A 385 14.83 2.54 -13.15
C GLY A 385 15.60 3.58 -12.34
N ASP A 386 16.28 4.52 -12.98
CA ASP A 386 17.01 5.58 -12.29
C ASP A 386 16.07 6.63 -11.69
N THR A 387 16.53 7.31 -10.62
CA THR A 387 15.83 8.48 -10.06
C THR A 387 16.21 9.73 -10.87
N GLY A 388 15.87 9.68 -12.16
CA GLY A 388 16.14 10.71 -13.15
C GLY A 388 15.05 11.78 -13.22
N ARG A 389 14.87 12.36 -14.41
CA ARG A 389 13.95 13.49 -14.63
C ARG A 389 12.47 13.07 -14.52
N GLU A 390 12.11 11.98 -15.18
CA GLU A 390 10.72 11.51 -15.24
C GLU A 390 10.27 10.98 -13.88
N ARG A 391 11.07 10.11 -13.25
CA ARG A 391 10.77 9.52 -11.92
C ARG A 391 10.71 10.57 -10.83
N ARG A 392 11.61 11.55 -10.82
CA ARG A 392 11.56 12.65 -9.85
C ARG A 392 10.29 13.48 -9.99
N LEU A 393 9.90 13.79 -11.23
CA LEU A 393 8.67 14.53 -11.48
C LEU A 393 7.45 13.72 -11.04
N TYR A 394 7.41 12.45 -11.42
CA TYR A 394 6.33 11.53 -11.04
C TYR A 394 6.14 11.44 -9.53
N LEU A 395 7.20 11.16 -8.78
CA LEU A 395 7.15 11.10 -7.33
C LEU A 395 6.73 12.43 -6.71
N ARG A 396 7.26 13.55 -7.23
CA ARG A 396 6.92 14.88 -6.73
C ARG A 396 5.44 15.22 -6.97
N GLU A 397 4.89 14.92 -8.14
CA GLU A 397 3.48 15.17 -8.46
C GLU A 397 2.54 14.33 -7.59
N LEU A 398 2.82 13.04 -7.38
CA LEU A 398 2.02 12.22 -6.50
C LEU A 398 2.09 12.69 -5.04
N ILE A 399 3.27 13.03 -4.53
CA ILE A 399 3.45 13.53 -3.16
C ILE A 399 2.76 14.89 -2.99
N ALA A 400 2.87 15.80 -3.97
CA ALA A 400 2.23 17.11 -3.90
C ALA A 400 0.69 17.01 -3.85
N ARG A 401 0.12 16.05 -4.58
CA ARG A 401 -1.33 15.85 -4.69
C ARG A 401 -1.91 14.99 -3.58
N PHE A 402 -1.20 13.95 -3.13
CA PHE A 402 -1.75 12.91 -2.25
C PHE A 402 -1.00 12.74 -0.93
N GLY A 403 0.19 13.31 -0.76
CA GLY A 403 1.00 13.16 0.46
C GLY A 403 0.35 13.73 1.73
N TYR A 404 -0.72 14.53 1.63
CA TYR A 404 -1.47 14.99 2.80
C TYR A 404 -2.35 13.92 3.43
N GLU A 405 -2.62 12.80 2.72
CA GLU A 405 -3.43 11.70 3.23
C GLU A 405 -2.81 11.09 4.50
N LEU A 406 -3.67 10.65 5.41
CA LEU A 406 -3.22 10.30 6.77
C LEU A 406 -2.66 8.88 6.88
N ALA A 407 -3.12 7.99 6.03
CA ALA A 407 -2.73 6.59 6.09
C ALA A 407 -2.42 6.07 4.68
N LEU A 408 -1.16 6.10 4.32
CA LEU A 408 -0.64 5.59 3.05
C LEU A 408 0.78 5.04 3.21
N ASN A 409 1.23 4.34 2.20
CA ASN A 409 2.65 4.05 1.96
C ASN A 409 3.03 4.32 0.51
N TRP A 410 4.32 4.52 0.31
CA TRP A 410 4.96 4.53 -0.98
C TRP A 410 5.67 3.20 -1.19
N ASN A 411 5.11 2.32 -2.01
CA ASN A 411 5.77 1.09 -2.45
C ASN A 411 6.58 1.42 -3.71
N LEU A 412 7.87 1.08 -3.71
CA LEU A 412 8.79 1.47 -4.80
C LEU A 412 8.39 0.92 -6.17
N GLY A 413 7.55 -0.09 -6.20
CA GLY A 413 6.98 -0.65 -7.43
C GLY A 413 6.55 -2.09 -7.22
N GLU A 414 5.67 -2.55 -8.08
CA GLU A 414 5.25 -3.94 -8.17
C GLU A 414 6.39 -4.75 -8.78
N GLU A 415 6.66 -5.93 -8.18
CA GLU A 415 7.69 -6.87 -8.64
C GLU A 415 9.04 -6.21 -8.96
N ASN A 416 9.45 -5.25 -8.14
CA ASN A 416 10.62 -4.41 -8.35
C ASN A 416 11.91 -5.22 -8.43
N THR A 417 12.65 -5.07 -9.51
CA THR A 417 13.93 -5.72 -9.79
C THR A 417 15.07 -4.73 -9.97
N GLN A 418 14.84 -3.45 -9.66
CA GLN A 418 15.86 -2.40 -9.74
C GLN A 418 17.10 -2.77 -8.93
N THR A 419 18.23 -2.21 -9.32
CA THR A 419 19.48 -2.37 -8.56
C THR A 419 19.37 -1.72 -7.17
N THR A 420 20.12 -2.22 -6.21
CA THR A 420 20.19 -1.63 -4.85
C THR A 420 20.55 -0.13 -4.88
N VAL A 421 21.32 0.33 -5.86
CA VAL A 421 21.68 1.74 -6.02
C VAL A 421 20.46 2.56 -6.42
N GLN A 422 19.68 2.08 -7.39
CA GLN A 422 18.45 2.72 -7.85
C GLN A 422 17.40 2.76 -6.74
N GLN A 423 17.19 1.64 -6.05
CA GLN A 423 16.26 1.54 -4.91
C GLN A 423 16.63 2.54 -3.80
N ARG A 424 17.90 2.60 -3.41
CA ARG A 424 18.36 3.56 -2.39
C ARG A 424 18.19 5.02 -2.82
N ALA A 425 18.44 5.33 -4.10
CA ALA A 425 18.24 6.67 -4.63
C ALA A 425 16.76 7.07 -4.61
N MET A 426 15.85 6.16 -4.95
CA MET A 426 14.41 6.39 -4.93
C MET A 426 13.90 6.56 -3.48
N ILE A 427 14.31 5.70 -2.55
CA ILE A 427 13.98 5.79 -1.11
C ILE A 427 14.43 7.16 -0.56
N GLN A 428 15.65 7.58 -0.87
CA GLN A 428 16.18 8.88 -0.42
C GLN A 428 15.35 10.03 -1.00
N TYR A 429 15.02 9.99 -2.28
CA TYR A 429 14.26 11.05 -2.92
C TYR A 429 12.84 11.17 -2.35
N ILE A 430 12.15 10.04 -2.12
CA ILE A 430 10.84 10.03 -1.44
C ILE A 430 10.95 10.68 -0.06
N HIS A 431 11.96 10.29 0.74
CA HIS A 431 12.18 10.86 2.06
C HIS A 431 12.41 12.38 2.01
N ASP A 432 13.15 12.87 1.01
CA ASP A 432 13.48 14.30 0.88
C ASP A 432 12.29 15.16 0.42
N VAL A 433 11.34 14.56 -0.33
CA VAL A 433 10.21 15.30 -0.93
C VAL A 433 8.94 15.15 -0.10
N ASP A 434 8.73 14.01 0.55
CA ASP A 434 7.55 13.77 1.39
C ASP A 434 7.68 14.44 2.76
N PRO A 435 6.96 15.55 3.00
CA PRO A 435 7.11 16.31 4.24
C PRO A 435 6.63 15.57 5.50
N TYR A 436 5.94 14.46 5.33
CA TYR A 436 5.35 13.67 6.41
C TYR A 436 6.12 12.39 6.70
N HIS A 437 7.06 12.02 5.83
CA HIS A 437 7.86 10.80 5.91
C HIS A 437 6.99 9.56 6.10
N HIS A 438 6.06 9.36 5.17
CA HIS A 438 5.20 8.19 5.17
C HIS A 438 6.01 6.90 5.08
N HIS A 439 5.34 5.81 5.43
CA HIS A 439 5.86 4.46 5.32
C HIS A 439 6.33 4.15 3.89
N VAL A 440 7.57 3.67 3.73
CA VAL A 440 8.14 3.26 2.44
C VAL A 440 8.37 1.77 2.47
N VAL A 441 7.86 1.07 1.47
CA VAL A 441 8.00 -0.38 1.34
C VAL A 441 8.56 -0.75 -0.04
N LEU A 442 8.98 -2.00 -0.16
CA LEU A 442 9.46 -2.60 -1.39
C LEU A 442 8.78 -3.93 -1.59
N HIS A 443 8.32 -4.20 -2.80
CA HIS A 443 7.78 -5.46 -3.27
C HIS A 443 8.69 -6.07 -4.34
N THR A 444 8.83 -7.39 -4.35
CA THR A 444 9.60 -8.11 -5.36
C THR A 444 9.15 -9.57 -5.49
N PHE A 445 9.52 -10.21 -6.57
CA PHE A 445 9.23 -11.62 -6.84
C PHE A 445 9.63 -12.56 -5.69
N PRO A 446 8.89 -13.67 -5.48
CA PRO A 446 9.15 -14.60 -4.38
C PRO A 446 10.57 -15.16 -4.36
N ASN A 447 11.13 -15.44 -5.53
CA ASN A 447 12.46 -16.01 -5.70
C ASN A 447 13.60 -14.97 -5.66
N LEU A 448 13.28 -13.68 -5.66
CA LEU A 448 14.27 -12.60 -5.61
C LEU A 448 14.36 -11.90 -4.24
N GLN A 449 13.52 -12.27 -3.28
CA GLN A 449 13.51 -11.63 -1.95
C GLN A 449 14.88 -11.57 -1.28
N GLU A 450 15.69 -12.63 -1.37
CA GLU A 450 17.04 -12.62 -0.81
C GLU A 450 17.94 -11.61 -1.50
N GLU A 451 17.96 -11.63 -2.82
CA GLU A 451 18.79 -10.76 -3.65
C GLU A 451 18.44 -9.29 -3.48
N ILE A 452 17.15 -8.99 -3.39
CA ILE A 452 16.62 -7.60 -3.34
C ILE A 452 16.58 -7.07 -1.92
N TYR A 453 16.09 -7.82 -0.93
CA TYR A 453 15.86 -7.29 0.42
C TYR A 453 17.13 -7.31 1.28
N GLN A 454 17.98 -8.33 1.15
CA GLN A 454 19.18 -8.49 2.00
C GLN A 454 20.12 -7.28 1.93
N PRO A 455 20.45 -6.69 0.76
CA PRO A 455 21.29 -5.50 0.67
C PRO A 455 20.67 -4.23 1.25
N LEU A 456 19.37 -4.22 1.49
CA LEU A 456 18.62 -3.07 2.00
C LEU A 456 18.37 -3.14 3.52
N LEU A 457 18.73 -4.25 4.18
CA LEU A 457 18.62 -4.35 5.63
C LEU A 457 19.43 -3.24 6.31
N GLY A 458 18.81 -2.56 7.30
CA GLY A 458 19.40 -1.43 7.98
C GLY A 458 19.32 -0.10 7.22
N GLN A 459 18.71 -0.06 6.02
CA GLN A 459 18.44 1.21 5.31
C GLN A 459 17.41 2.04 6.09
N THR A 460 17.80 3.22 6.54
CA THR A 460 17.05 4.02 7.53
C THR A 460 15.63 4.39 7.06
N TYR A 461 15.44 4.68 5.77
CA TYR A 461 14.17 5.18 5.23
C TYR A 461 13.33 4.11 4.55
N LEU A 462 13.82 2.88 4.43
CA LEU A 462 12.99 1.74 4.06
C LEU A 462 12.40 1.14 5.35
N THR A 463 11.12 1.28 5.52
CA THR A 463 10.44 1.00 6.80
C THR A 463 9.62 -0.28 6.77
N GLY A 464 9.55 -0.97 5.63
CA GLY A 464 8.88 -2.26 5.51
C GLY A 464 9.06 -2.92 4.17
N VAL A 465 8.46 -4.10 4.05
CA VAL A 465 8.35 -4.86 2.81
C VAL A 465 6.93 -5.37 2.60
N SER A 466 6.56 -5.45 1.34
CA SER A 466 5.32 -6.00 0.81
C SER A 466 5.68 -7.36 0.21
N LEU A 467 5.33 -8.45 0.90
CA LEU A 467 5.76 -9.80 0.50
C LEU A 467 4.85 -10.38 -0.57
N GLN A 468 5.47 -10.95 -1.59
CA GLN A 468 4.88 -11.91 -2.52
C GLN A 468 5.43 -13.30 -2.20
N ASN A 469 4.55 -14.28 -1.93
CA ASN A 469 4.99 -15.66 -1.69
C ASN A 469 3.82 -16.65 -1.84
N ALA A 470 4.15 -17.94 -1.91
CA ALA A 470 3.12 -18.97 -1.86
C ALA A 470 2.28 -18.83 -0.58
N TRP A 471 0.96 -18.97 -0.70
CA TRP A 471 -0.01 -18.78 0.39
C TRP A 471 0.32 -19.56 1.66
N ASN A 472 0.96 -20.73 1.53
CA ASN A 472 1.35 -21.59 2.64
C ASN A 472 2.77 -21.33 3.18
N GLN A 473 3.47 -20.31 2.69
CA GLN A 473 4.80 -19.89 3.15
C GLN A 473 4.79 -18.55 3.89
N THR A 474 3.62 -17.95 4.05
CA THR A 474 3.49 -16.59 4.60
C THR A 474 4.06 -16.49 6.01
N HIS A 475 3.82 -17.47 6.89
CA HIS A 475 4.37 -17.45 8.25
C HIS A 475 5.90 -17.44 8.25
N GLN A 476 6.51 -18.32 7.48
CA GLN A 476 7.96 -18.49 7.40
C GLN A 476 8.65 -17.25 6.84
N GLN A 477 8.13 -16.71 5.74
CA GLN A 477 8.72 -15.53 5.09
C GLN A 477 8.53 -14.28 5.97
N THR A 478 7.36 -14.09 6.56
CA THR A 478 7.12 -12.99 7.51
C THR A 478 8.09 -13.06 8.68
N ALA A 479 8.20 -14.23 9.35
CA ALA A 479 9.09 -14.44 10.49
C ALA A 479 10.56 -14.20 10.12
N ARG A 480 10.96 -14.56 8.90
CA ARG A 480 12.32 -14.32 8.39
C ARG A 480 12.63 -12.83 8.33
N TRP A 481 11.79 -12.03 7.68
CA TRP A 481 12.07 -10.62 7.46
C TRP A 481 11.81 -9.76 8.70
N VAL A 482 10.87 -10.14 9.57
CA VAL A 482 10.71 -9.54 10.90
C VAL A 482 12.00 -9.68 11.70
N ARG A 483 12.55 -10.90 11.82
CA ARG A 483 13.80 -11.13 12.55
C ARG A 483 15.01 -10.49 11.89
N GLY A 484 15.13 -10.61 10.56
CA GLY A 484 16.26 -10.08 9.80
C GLY A 484 16.38 -8.56 9.91
N SER A 485 15.26 -7.85 9.75
CA SER A 485 15.22 -6.40 9.84
C SER A 485 15.48 -5.88 11.26
N ALA A 486 14.95 -6.56 12.28
CA ALA A 486 15.23 -6.22 13.68
C ALA A 486 16.71 -6.39 14.01
N ALA A 487 17.33 -7.49 13.56
CA ALA A 487 18.76 -7.74 13.75
C ALA A 487 19.65 -6.70 13.06
N ALA A 488 19.17 -6.13 11.94
CA ALA A 488 19.85 -5.06 11.21
C ALA A 488 19.60 -3.64 11.80
N GLY A 489 18.81 -3.51 12.87
CA GLY A 489 18.60 -2.26 13.61
C GLY A 489 17.50 -1.35 13.06
N VAL A 490 16.84 -1.71 11.96
CA VAL A 490 15.66 -1.02 11.41
C VAL A 490 14.53 -2.04 11.26
N PRO A 491 13.68 -2.23 12.29
CA PRO A 491 12.60 -3.21 12.24
C PRO A 491 11.58 -2.87 11.14
N TRP A 492 11.39 -3.74 10.17
CA TRP A 492 10.43 -3.53 9.09
C TRP A 492 9.00 -3.92 9.51
N VAL A 493 8.03 -3.19 9.01
CA VAL A 493 6.64 -3.65 8.93
C VAL A 493 6.58 -4.65 7.76
N VAL A 494 6.31 -5.92 8.07
CA VAL A 494 6.32 -7.00 7.08
C VAL A 494 4.89 -7.42 6.81
N ALA A 495 4.33 -6.96 5.70
CA ALA A 495 3.00 -7.36 5.26
C ALA A 495 3.10 -8.42 4.15
N ASN A 496 2.08 -9.28 4.02
CA ASN A 496 1.93 -10.16 2.87
C ASN A 496 0.83 -9.60 1.98
N ASP A 497 1.22 -9.00 0.90
CA ASP A 497 0.30 -8.24 0.06
C ASP A 497 -0.03 -9.00 -1.24
N GLU A 498 0.77 -9.99 -1.60
CA GLU A 498 0.46 -10.90 -2.69
C GLU A 498 0.71 -12.35 -2.26
N GLN A 499 -0.33 -13.17 -2.33
CA GLN A 499 -0.27 -14.60 -2.05
C GLN A 499 -0.68 -15.40 -3.28
N GLY A 500 0.21 -16.22 -3.73
CA GLY A 500 -0.10 -17.00 -4.93
C GLY A 500 0.04 -18.48 -4.68
N SER A 501 -0.23 -19.34 -5.71
CA SER A 501 0.34 -19.06 -7.09
C SER A 501 -0.23 -17.77 -7.72
N ALA A 502 0.57 -17.08 -8.51
CA ALA A 502 0.15 -15.93 -9.32
C ALA A 502 -1.12 -16.23 -10.16
N ALA A 503 -1.31 -17.47 -10.61
CA ALA A 503 -2.49 -17.86 -11.40
C ALA A 503 -3.80 -17.77 -10.60
N THR A 504 -3.82 -18.12 -9.32
CA THR A 504 -5.07 -18.34 -8.58
C THR A 504 -5.33 -17.37 -7.43
N GLY A 505 -4.28 -16.84 -6.80
CA GLY A 505 -4.42 -15.88 -5.69
C GLY A 505 -5.39 -16.35 -4.59
N VAL A 506 -6.17 -15.43 -4.04
CA VAL A 506 -7.30 -15.74 -3.17
C VAL A 506 -8.52 -16.10 -4.02
N PRO A 507 -9.04 -17.33 -3.93
CA PRO A 507 -10.14 -17.77 -4.78
C PRO A 507 -11.46 -17.10 -4.39
N PRO A 508 -12.43 -17.06 -5.34
CA PRO A 508 -13.79 -16.69 -5.01
C PRO A 508 -14.43 -17.62 -3.97
N ASP A 509 -15.45 -17.12 -3.30
CA ASP A 509 -16.23 -17.92 -2.35
C ASP A 509 -16.90 -19.12 -3.05
N PRO A 510 -17.03 -20.28 -2.36
CA PRO A 510 -17.77 -21.41 -2.90
C PRO A 510 -19.20 -21.02 -3.30
N GLY A 511 -19.56 -21.36 -4.53
CA GLY A 511 -20.86 -21.02 -5.11
C GLY A 511 -20.91 -19.66 -5.82
N TYR A 512 -19.80 -18.93 -5.87
CA TYR A 512 -19.72 -17.73 -6.70
C TYR A 512 -19.88 -18.12 -8.20
N PRO A 513 -20.64 -17.34 -9.00
CA PRO A 513 -20.88 -17.66 -10.40
C PRO A 513 -19.57 -17.88 -11.18
N GLY A 514 -19.49 -19.00 -11.88
CA GLY A 514 -18.31 -19.39 -12.67
C GLY A 514 -17.17 -20.04 -11.87
N PHE A 515 -17.22 -20.07 -10.54
CA PHE A 515 -16.20 -20.72 -9.72
C PHE A 515 -16.59 -22.17 -9.38
N THR A 516 -15.71 -23.11 -9.71
CA THR A 516 -15.93 -24.56 -9.52
C THR A 516 -15.02 -25.18 -8.46
N GLY A 517 -14.18 -24.40 -7.78
CA GLY A 517 -13.12 -24.90 -6.90
C GLY A 517 -11.88 -25.38 -7.64
N LYS A 518 -11.80 -25.11 -8.94
CA LYS A 518 -10.71 -25.54 -9.82
C LYS A 518 -10.21 -24.37 -10.66
N ASP A 519 -8.95 -24.48 -11.09
CA ASP A 519 -8.34 -23.59 -12.07
C ASP A 519 -8.83 -23.88 -13.49
N ASN A 520 -8.34 -23.12 -14.45
CA ASN A 520 -8.67 -23.29 -15.88
C ASN A 520 -8.11 -24.59 -16.52
N GLN A 521 -7.24 -25.31 -15.79
CA GLN A 521 -6.70 -26.63 -16.20
C GLN A 521 -7.42 -27.78 -15.52
N GLY A 522 -8.38 -27.49 -14.61
CA GLY A 522 -9.15 -28.49 -13.87
C GLY A 522 -8.48 -28.99 -12.58
N ASN A 523 -7.37 -28.38 -12.14
CA ASN A 523 -6.74 -28.71 -10.87
C ASN A 523 -7.46 -28.04 -9.70
N PRO A 524 -7.61 -28.71 -8.55
CA PRO A 524 -8.12 -28.07 -7.34
C PRO A 524 -7.25 -26.87 -6.93
N VAL A 525 -7.88 -25.76 -6.58
CA VAL A 525 -7.20 -24.58 -6.03
C VAL A 525 -7.29 -24.58 -4.51
N GLN A 526 -6.39 -23.81 -3.84
CA GLN A 526 -6.47 -23.56 -2.41
C GLN A 526 -7.84 -22.99 -2.04
N SER A 527 -8.31 -23.30 -0.85
CA SER A 527 -9.57 -22.77 -0.36
C SER A 527 -9.40 -21.43 0.38
N MET A 528 -10.48 -20.67 0.53
CA MET A 528 -10.50 -19.50 1.41
C MET A 528 -10.14 -19.84 2.86
N HIS A 529 -10.33 -21.12 3.29
CA HIS A 529 -9.94 -21.60 4.59
C HIS A 529 -8.43 -21.75 4.72
N ASP A 530 -7.75 -22.19 3.66
CA ASP A 530 -6.29 -22.27 3.60
C ASP A 530 -5.67 -20.87 3.67
N ILE A 531 -6.24 -19.91 2.94
CA ILE A 531 -5.83 -18.49 2.98
C ILE A 531 -6.03 -17.93 4.41
N ARG A 532 -7.18 -18.16 5.04
CA ARG A 532 -7.38 -17.76 6.43
C ARG A 532 -6.30 -18.33 7.34
N LYS A 533 -6.08 -19.66 7.28
CA LYS A 533 -5.19 -20.38 8.17
C LYS A 533 -3.73 -19.99 8.00
N LEU A 534 -3.24 -20.01 6.78
CA LEU A 534 -1.79 -19.98 6.50
C LEU A 534 -1.29 -18.64 5.97
N THR A 535 -2.16 -17.83 5.37
CA THR A 535 -1.82 -16.47 4.96
C THR A 535 -2.18 -15.45 6.05
N LEU A 536 -3.46 -15.30 6.38
CA LEU A 536 -3.91 -14.29 7.34
C LEU A 536 -3.32 -14.54 8.74
N TRP A 537 -3.66 -15.67 9.36
CA TRP A 537 -3.13 -16.02 10.67
C TRP A 537 -1.63 -16.34 10.62
N GLY A 538 -1.12 -16.84 9.49
CA GLY A 538 0.31 -17.03 9.28
C GLY A 538 1.10 -15.74 9.43
N ASN A 539 0.70 -14.65 8.76
CA ASN A 539 1.33 -13.34 8.89
C ASN A 539 1.21 -12.78 10.32
N LEU A 540 -0.01 -12.74 10.87
CA LEU A 540 -0.27 -12.15 12.18
C LEU A 540 0.50 -12.85 13.32
N MET A 541 0.60 -14.18 13.27
CA MET A 541 1.31 -14.99 14.27
C MET A 541 2.83 -14.92 14.14
N ALA A 542 3.35 -14.54 12.97
CA ALA A 542 4.76 -14.28 12.74
C ALA A 542 5.23 -12.89 13.19
N GLY A 543 4.30 -12.03 13.65
CA GLY A 543 4.58 -10.64 14.00
C GLY A 543 4.51 -9.69 12.80
N GLY A 544 3.79 -10.08 11.75
CA GLY A 544 3.60 -9.29 10.54
C GLY A 544 2.62 -8.14 10.69
N GLY A 545 2.71 -7.18 9.77
CA GLY A 545 1.88 -5.97 9.69
C GLY A 545 0.48 -6.18 9.13
N GLY A 546 0.17 -7.39 8.65
CA GLY A 546 -1.13 -7.74 8.07
C GLY A 546 -1.05 -8.25 6.63
N VAL A 547 -2.21 -8.30 5.97
CA VAL A 547 -2.33 -8.86 4.62
C VAL A 547 -3.18 -7.97 3.72
N GLU A 548 -2.94 -8.04 2.42
CA GLU A 548 -3.87 -7.65 1.37
C GLU A 548 -4.08 -8.86 0.45
N TYR A 549 -5.25 -9.01 -0.15
CA TYR A 549 -5.61 -10.20 -0.89
C TYR A 549 -5.53 -9.97 -2.40
N TYR A 550 -4.62 -10.68 -3.04
CA TYR A 550 -4.43 -10.76 -4.48
C TYR A 550 -5.33 -11.85 -5.09
N PHE A 551 -5.86 -11.65 -6.32
CA PHE A 551 -6.90 -12.53 -6.88
C PHE A 551 -6.45 -13.38 -8.06
N GLY A 552 -5.20 -13.32 -8.45
CA GLY A 552 -4.66 -14.10 -9.57
C GLY A 552 -5.25 -13.73 -10.93
N TYR A 553 -5.03 -14.59 -11.93
CA TYR A 553 -5.40 -14.29 -13.33
C TYR A 553 -6.42 -15.24 -13.94
N VAL A 554 -6.69 -16.40 -13.34
CA VAL A 554 -7.45 -17.49 -14.03
C VAL A 554 -8.82 -17.79 -13.42
N LEU A 555 -9.15 -17.18 -12.28
CA LEU A 555 -10.41 -17.38 -11.59
C LEU A 555 -11.40 -16.24 -11.90
N PRO A 556 -12.71 -16.43 -11.70
CA PRO A 556 -13.69 -15.36 -11.87
C PRO A 556 -13.38 -14.13 -11.00
N ASP A 557 -13.65 -12.93 -11.52
CA ASP A 557 -13.28 -11.67 -10.88
C ASP A 557 -11.82 -11.71 -10.40
N ASN A 558 -10.93 -12.03 -11.31
CA ASN A 558 -9.48 -12.04 -11.07
C ASN A 558 -8.92 -10.62 -11.04
N ASP A 559 -7.63 -10.50 -10.87
CA ASP A 559 -6.95 -9.21 -10.72
C ASP A 559 -7.23 -8.25 -11.89
N LEU A 560 -7.20 -8.73 -13.12
CA LEU A 560 -7.41 -7.89 -14.31
C LEU A 560 -8.89 -7.61 -14.65
N THR A 561 -9.82 -8.35 -14.08
CA THR A 561 -11.25 -8.33 -14.49
C THR A 561 -12.20 -8.10 -13.32
N LEU A 562 -11.70 -7.73 -12.16
CA LEU A 562 -12.51 -7.55 -10.95
C LEU A 562 -13.54 -6.43 -11.12
N GLU A 563 -14.79 -6.80 -11.01
CA GLU A 563 -15.92 -5.86 -10.95
C GLU A 563 -16.66 -5.91 -9.61
N ASN A 564 -16.54 -7.04 -8.87
CA ASN A 564 -17.36 -7.28 -7.70
C ASN A 564 -16.56 -7.87 -6.53
N PHE A 565 -16.18 -7.05 -5.57
CA PHE A 565 -15.49 -7.48 -4.35
C PHE A 565 -16.28 -8.49 -3.49
N ARG A 566 -17.60 -8.67 -3.75
CA ARG A 566 -18.42 -9.72 -3.12
C ARG A 566 -18.02 -11.13 -3.54
N SER A 567 -17.24 -11.25 -4.59
CA SER A 567 -16.68 -12.55 -5.02
C SER A 567 -15.84 -13.22 -3.91
N ARG A 568 -15.30 -12.46 -2.97
CA ARG A 568 -14.49 -12.94 -1.82
C ARG A 568 -15.08 -12.48 -0.48
N ASP A 569 -16.39 -12.45 -0.36
CA ASP A 569 -17.11 -11.90 0.80
C ASP A 569 -16.70 -12.56 2.14
N LYS A 570 -16.47 -13.88 2.13
CA LYS A 570 -15.99 -14.63 3.30
C LYS A 570 -14.55 -14.32 3.69
N SER A 571 -13.68 -14.06 2.73
CA SER A 571 -12.30 -13.67 3.01
C SER A 571 -12.24 -12.33 3.74
N TRP A 572 -13.11 -11.39 3.37
CA TRP A 572 -13.28 -10.12 4.10
C TRP A 572 -13.79 -10.34 5.53
N ASP A 573 -14.76 -11.24 5.71
CA ASP A 573 -15.25 -11.58 7.06
C ASP A 573 -14.15 -12.17 7.94
N TYR A 574 -13.31 -13.07 7.43
CA TYR A 574 -12.18 -13.63 8.16
C TYR A 574 -11.15 -12.57 8.55
N ALA A 575 -10.83 -11.66 7.64
CA ALA A 575 -9.96 -10.52 7.92
C ALA A 575 -10.52 -9.65 9.05
N ARG A 576 -11.79 -9.28 8.96
CA ARG A 576 -12.51 -8.51 10.00
C ARG A 576 -12.50 -9.23 11.35
N ILE A 577 -12.74 -10.54 11.37
CA ILE A 577 -12.74 -11.35 12.59
C ILE A 577 -11.38 -11.31 13.28
N ALA A 578 -10.30 -11.49 12.51
CA ALA A 578 -8.94 -11.45 13.04
C ALA A 578 -8.60 -10.05 13.60
N LEU A 579 -8.82 -8.98 12.83
CA LEU A 579 -8.58 -7.61 13.31
C LEU A 579 -9.44 -7.25 14.53
N ALA A 580 -10.68 -7.70 14.55
CA ALA A 580 -11.57 -7.48 15.70
C ALA A 580 -11.07 -8.20 16.95
N PHE A 581 -10.56 -9.44 16.84
CA PHE A 581 -9.96 -10.17 17.94
C PHE A 581 -8.83 -9.38 18.61
N PHE A 582 -7.85 -8.94 17.85
CA PHE A 582 -6.72 -8.19 18.43
C PHE A 582 -7.17 -6.93 19.17
N ARG A 583 -8.19 -6.24 18.66
CA ARG A 583 -8.76 -5.03 19.31
C ARG A 583 -9.59 -5.34 20.52
N SER A 584 -10.58 -6.25 20.42
CA SER A 584 -11.54 -6.54 21.49
C SER A 584 -10.86 -7.18 22.69
N GLU A 585 -9.91 -8.09 22.44
CA GLU A 585 -9.13 -8.76 23.48
C GLU A 585 -7.94 -7.92 23.96
N LYS A 586 -7.73 -6.72 23.41
CA LYS A 586 -6.64 -5.79 23.75
C LYS A 586 -5.28 -6.49 23.72
N ILE A 587 -5.03 -7.26 22.65
CA ILE A 587 -3.76 -7.97 22.47
C ILE A 587 -2.65 -6.95 22.22
N PRO A 588 -1.59 -6.90 23.05
CA PRO A 588 -0.48 -5.94 22.88
C PRO A 588 0.51 -6.43 21.82
N PHE A 589 0.04 -6.71 20.61
CA PHE A 589 0.81 -7.33 19.53
C PHE A 589 2.11 -6.59 19.18
N TRP A 590 2.15 -5.27 19.39
CA TRP A 590 3.35 -4.44 19.17
C TRP A 590 4.46 -4.64 20.21
N GLU A 591 4.22 -5.45 21.24
CA GLU A 591 5.15 -5.85 22.29
C GLU A 591 5.42 -7.37 22.29
N MET A 592 4.82 -8.07 21.32
CA MET A 592 4.92 -9.52 21.19
C MET A 592 5.94 -9.90 20.11
N SER A 593 6.40 -11.13 20.12
CA SER A 593 7.33 -11.69 19.15
C SER A 593 6.95 -13.12 18.78
N GLY A 594 7.36 -13.58 17.59
CA GLY A 594 7.21 -14.98 17.19
C GLY A 594 7.91 -15.91 18.17
N ALA A 595 7.21 -16.95 18.61
CA ALA A 595 7.60 -17.83 19.73
C ALA A 595 7.41 -19.33 19.43
N ASP A 596 7.53 -19.74 18.18
CA ASP A 596 7.23 -21.10 17.70
C ASP A 596 8.03 -22.20 18.42
N LEU A 597 9.23 -21.87 18.89
CA LEU A 597 10.04 -22.79 19.71
C LEU A 597 9.33 -23.21 20.99
N LEU A 598 8.51 -22.33 21.60
CA LEU A 598 7.78 -22.64 22.83
C LEU A 598 6.70 -23.70 22.63
N VAL A 599 6.24 -23.88 21.41
CA VAL A 599 5.23 -24.90 21.05
C VAL A 599 5.82 -26.11 20.34
N GLY A 600 7.17 -26.17 20.25
CA GLY A 600 7.89 -27.31 19.67
C GLY A 600 7.91 -27.31 18.15
N ASN A 601 7.84 -26.13 17.51
CA ASN A 601 7.98 -25.96 16.07
C ASN A 601 9.34 -25.28 15.70
N PRO A 602 10.49 -25.97 15.86
CA PRO A 602 11.79 -25.39 15.60
C PRO A 602 12.10 -25.21 14.12
N ILE A 603 11.42 -25.95 13.26
CA ILE A 603 11.61 -25.87 11.80
C ILE A 603 10.68 -24.87 11.15
N ASN A 604 9.80 -24.24 11.97
CA ASN A 604 8.88 -23.22 11.52
C ASN A 604 7.98 -23.70 10.36
N ASP A 605 7.39 -24.90 10.53
CA ASP A 605 6.40 -25.46 9.60
C ASP A 605 4.98 -24.96 9.94
N ASN A 606 4.00 -25.39 9.18
CA ASN A 606 2.59 -24.99 9.36
C ASN A 606 1.82 -25.86 10.38
N SER A 607 2.48 -26.52 11.30
CA SER A 607 1.84 -27.38 12.29
C SER A 607 1.19 -26.61 13.44
N VAL A 608 1.89 -25.62 13.97
CA VAL A 608 1.44 -24.77 15.08
C VAL A 608 2.27 -23.48 15.09
N PHE A 609 1.61 -22.34 15.37
CA PHE A 609 2.29 -21.04 15.47
C PHE A 609 2.14 -20.47 16.87
N ALA A 610 3.17 -19.79 17.37
CA ALA A 610 3.11 -19.09 18.65
C ALA A 610 3.59 -17.64 18.54
N PHE A 611 2.86 -16.72 19.18
CA PHE A 611 3.18 -15.32 19.25
C PHE A 611 3.03 -14.84 20.69
N ALA A 612 4.05 -14.25 21.30
CA ALA A 612 4.07 -14.07 22.74
C ALA A 612 4.74 -12.77 23.21
N LYS A 613 4.20 -12.23 24.31
CA LYS A 613 4.89 -11.40 25.28
C LYS A 613 5.18 -12.26 26.50
N ALA A 614 6.41 -12.74 26.61
CA ALA A 614 6.80 -13.76 27.58
C ALA A 614 6.43 -13.35 29.01
N GLY A 615 5.81 -14.26 29.76
CA GLY A 615 5.36 -14.04 31.14
C GLY A 615 4.02 -13.30 31.30
N GLU A 616 3.44 -12.78 30.21
CA GLU A 616 2.17 -12.04 30.25
C GLU A 616 1.08 -12.68 29.39
N ILE A 617 1.35 -12.87 28.09
CA ILE A 617 0.38 -13.39 27.13
C ILE A 617 1.05 -14.23 26.04
N TYR A 618 0.42 -15.35 25.70
CA TYR A 618 0.82 -16.24 24.62
C TYR A 618 -0.41 -16.53 23.76
N LEU A 619 -0.26 -16.35 22.47
CA LEU A 619 -1.21 -16.81 21.47
C LEU A 619 -0.63 -18.05 20.83
N VAL A 620 -1.41 -19.14 20.78
CA VAL A 620 -1.00 -20.39 20.10
C VAL A 620 -2.06 -20.75 19.09
N TYR A 621 -1.71 -20.70 17.82
CA TYR A 621 -2.61 -20.98 16.71
C TYR A 621 -2.38 -22.38 16.17
N LEU A 622 -3.47 -23.12 16.03
CA LEU A 622 -3.53 -24.51 15.58
C LEU A 622 -4.21 -24.55 14.21
N PRO A 623 -3.48 -24.43 13.08
CA PRO A 623 -4.08 -24.36 11.74
C PRO A 623 -4.89 -25.61 11.37
N ASN A 624 -4.48 -26.75 11.87
CA ASN A 624 -5.08 -28.07 11.58
C ASN A 624 -5.82 -28.66 12.78
N GLY A 625 -6.15 -27.81 13.76
CA GLY A 625 -6.78 -28.28 15.00
C GLY A 625 -5.86 -29.11 15.90
N GLY A 626 -6.44 -29.97 16.70
CA GLY A 626 -5.70 -30.82 17.63
C GLY A 626 -5.39 -30.17 18.97
N THR A 627 -4.23 -30.48 19.53
CA THR A 627 -3.75 -30.00 20.83
C THR A 627 -2.32 -29.49 20.69
N ALA A 628 -1.90 -28.61 21.60
CA ALA A 628 -0.52 -28.16 21.70
C ALA A 628 -0.03 -28.14 23.14
N ASP A 629 1.27 -28.32 23.31
CA ASP A 629 1.97 -28.00 24.54
C ASP A 629 2.65 -26.63 24.41
N LEU A 630 2.69 -25.91 25.54
CA LEU A 630 3.39 -24.63 25.65
C LEU A 630 4.50 -24.74 26.70
N ASP A 631 5.72 -24.37 26.33
CA ASP A 631 6.84 -24.33 27.25
C ASP A 631 6.83 -23.03 28.07
N LEU A 632 6.53 -23.14 29.34
CA LEU A 632 6.55 -22.08 30.34
C LEU A 632 7.67 -22.27 31.38
N THR A 633 8.73 -23.04 31.06
CA THR A 633 9.79 -23.39 32.01
C THR A 633 10.46 -22.16 32.63
N GLY A 634 10.68 -21.10 31.85
CA GLY A 634 11.30 -19.85 32.32
C GLY A 634 10.35 -18.86 33.03
N VAL A 635 9.09 -19.25 33.30
CA VAL A 635 8.03 -18.31 33.75
C VAL A 635 7.38 -18.83 34.98
N THR A 636 7.04 -17.96 35.94
CA THR A 636 6.32 -18.32 37.17
C THR A 636 4.86 -17.83 37.15
N GLY A 637 4.01 -18.40 37.98
CA GLY A 637 2.61 -17.97 38.20
C GLY A 637 1.58 -18.84 37.47
N GLN A 638 0.34 -18.43 37.55
CA GLN A 638 -0.81 -19.11 36.94
C GLN A 638 -1.26 -18.32 35.71
N PHE A 639 -1.71 -19.03 34.68
CA PHE A 639 -2.23 -18.46 33.45
C PHE A 639 -3.60 -19.04 33.13
N ASN A 640 -4.54 -18.18 32.71
CA ASN A 640 -5.85 -18.60 32.21
C ASN A 640 -5.68 -19.05 30.75
N VAL A 641 -6.39 -20.13 30.40
CA VAL A 641 -6.41 -20.69 29.03
C VAL A 641 -7.83 -20.52 28.49
N SER A 642 -7.91 -19.84 27.34
CA SER A 642 -9.15 -19.59 26.60
C SER A 642 -8.94 -19.86 25.12
N TRP A 643 -10.02 -20.06 24.40
CA TRP A 643 -10.01 -20.44 23.00
C TRP A 643 -10.83 -19.45 22.16
N PHE A 644 -10.28 -18.98 21.06
CA PHE A 644 -10.94 -18.13 20.09
C PHE A 644 -11.21 -18.91 18.81
N ASP A 645 -12.40 -18.73 18.24
CA ASP A 645 -12.81 -19.32 16.96
C ASP A 645 -12.48 -18.37 15.79
N PRO A 646 -11.41 -18.62 15.02
CA PRO A 646 -11.00 -17.71 13.94
C PRO A 646 -11.92 -17.75 12.72
N ARG A 647 -12.87 -18.70 12.67
CA ARG A 647 -13.85 -18.88 11.59
C ARG A 647 -15.09 -18.02 11.80
N ASN A 648 -15.56 -17.96 13.05
CA ASN A 648 -16.84 -17.34 13.41
C ASN A 648 -16.68 -16.11 14.32
N GLY A 649 -15.51 -15.93 14.91
CA GLY A 649 -15.29 -14.86 15.88
C GLY A 649 -16.07 -15.06 17.19
N GLY A 650 -16.44 -13.95 17.83
CA GLY A 650 -17.20 -13.95 19.08
C GLY A 650 -16.30 -13.95 20.32
N ALA A 651 -16.89 -14.23 21.47
CA ALA A 651 -16.19 -14.23 22.76
C ALA A 651 -15.26 -15.45 22.91
N LEU A 652 -14.24 -15.30 23.75
CA LEU A 652 -13.38 -16.41 24.15
C LEU A 652 -14.21 -17.54 24.81
N LYS A 653 -13.89 -18.78 24.44
CA LYS A 653 -14.55 -19.99 24.89
C LYS A 653 -13.64 -20.76 25.84
N ARG A 654 -14.22 -21.59 26.70
CA ARG A 654 -13.49 -22.47 27.60
C ARG A 654 -13.25 -23.82 26.94
N GLY A 655 -11.98 -24.24 26.87
CA GLY A 655 -11.60 -25.58 26.44
C GLY A 655 -11.57 -26.58 27.62
N SER A 656 -10.93 -27.73 27.42
CA SER A 656 -10.81 -28.78 28.45
C SER A 656 -9.87 -28.39 29.60
N VAL A 657 -8.94 -27.46 29.38
CA VAL A 657 -8.04 -26.89 30.40
C VAL A 657 -8.38 -25.42 30.59
N ALA A 658 -8.61 -25.01 31.86
CA ALA A 658 -8.95 -23.61 32.16
C ALA A 658 -7.78 -22.79 32.66
N THR A 659 -6.80 -23.43 33.30
CA THR A 659 -5.59 -22.76 33.83
C THR A 659 -4.38 -23.66 33.73
N VAL A 660 -3.20 -23.06 33.60
CA VAL A 660 -1.90 -23.75 33.60
C VAL A 660 -0.93 -23.01 34.51
N ALA A 661 0.02 -23.73 35.09
CA ALA A 661 1.06 -23.16 35.93
C ALA A 661 2.38 -23.02 35.13
N GLY A 662 3.08 -21.91 35.32
CA GLY A 662 4.44 -21.73 34.82
C GLY A 662 5.45 -22.67 35.49
N GLY A 663 6.71 -22.59 35.06
CA GLY A 663 7.82 -23.39 35.56
C GLY A 663 7.99 -24.75 34.88
N ARG A 664 7.20 -25.05 33.88
CA ARG A 664 7.27 -26.32 33.13
C ARG A 664 6.57 -26.23 31.77
N ARG A 665 6.77 -27.25 30.95
CA ARG A 665 5.95 -27.47 29.76
C ARG A 665 4.54 -27.96 30.17
N VAL A 666 3.49 -27.40 29.57
CA VAL A 666 2.09 -27.64 29.93
C VAL A 666 1.26 -27.89 28.67
N GLY A 667 0.34 -28.86 28.79
CA GLY A 667 -0.66 -29.10 27.75
C GLY A 667 -1.79 -28.06 27.82
N LEU A 668 -2.18 -27.50 26.67
CA LEU A 668 -3.23 -26.48 26.57
C LEU A 668 -4.65 -27.07 26.50
N GLY A 669 -4.75 -28.41 26.44
CA GLY A 669 -6.01 -29.13 26.38
C GLY A 669 -6.61 -29.18 24.99
N ALA A 670 -7.91 -29.59 24.96
CA ALA A 670 -8.68 -29.70 23.73
C ALA A 670 -9.59 -28.48 23.53
N ALA A 671 -9.85 -28.17 22.26
CA ALA A 671 -10.77 -27.12 21.83
C ALA A 671 -12.21 -27.40 22.35
N PRO A 672 -13.05 -26.34 22.54
CA PRO A 672 -14.40 -26.48 23.05
C PRO A 672 -15.36 -27.19 22.10
N ALA A 673 -15.06 -27.23 20.81
CA ALA A 673 -15.86 -27.87 19.76
C ALA A 673 -14.98 -28.13 18.54
N THR A 674 -15.41 -29.02 17.63
CA THR A 674 -14.75 -29.29 16.35
C THR A 674 -13.21 -29.27 16.46
N PRO A 675 -12.61 -30.22 17.21
CA PRO A 675 -11.19 -30.20 17.53
C PRO A 675 -10.29 -30.40 16.28
N GLU A 676 -10.86 -30.83 15.17
CA GLU A 676 -10.22 -31.00 13.86
C GLU A 676 -10.06 -29.68 13.07
N GLU A 677 -10.76 -28.64 13.52
CA GLU A 677 -10.74 -27.33 12.87
C GLU A 677 -9.70 -26.40 13.49
N ASP A 678 -9.36 -25.31 12.81
CA ASP A 678 -8.42 -24.32 13.32
C ASP A 678 -8.94 -23.56 14.55
N TRP A 679 -8.05 -23.36 15.52
CA TRP A 679 -8.32 -22.64 16.77
C TRP A 679 -7.14 -21.78 17.20
N LEU A 680 -7.45 -20.67 17.88
CA LEU A 680 -6.45 -19.85 18.55
C LEU A 680 -6.59 -19.99 20.07
N VAL A 681 -5.55 -20.45 20.73
CA VAL A 681 -5.48 -20.52 22.20
C VAL A 681 -4.88 -19.22 22.72
N VAL A 682 -5.53 -18.63 23.72
CA VAL A 682 -5.08 -17.43 24.43
C VAL A 682 -4.69 -17.85 25.84
N VAL A 683 -3.40 -17.76 26.16
CA VAL A 683 -2.86 -18.06 27.48
C VAL A 683 -2.42 -16.75 28.11
N ARG A 684 -3.11 -16.30 29.14
CA ARG A 684 -2.92 -14.96 29.72
C ARG A 684 -2.86 -15.04 31.26
N ARG A 685 -1.95 -14.22 31.85
CA ARG A 685 -1.81 -14.06 33.29
C ARG A 685 -3.01 -13.40 33.94
#